data_e2a77b4b6357a578936e6d79a5ed51a8
#
_entry.id   e2a77b4b6357a578936e6d79a5ed51a8
#
_cell.length_a   1.000
_cell.length_b   1.000
_cell.length_c   1.000
_cell.angle_alpha   90.00
_cell.angle_beta   90.00
_cell.angle_gamma   90.00
#
_symmetry.space_group_name_H-M   'P 1'
#
loop_
_entity.id
_entity.type
_entity.pdbx_description
1 polymer ?
#
loop_
_entity_poly.entity_id
_entity_poly.type
_entity_poly.pdbx_seq_one_letter_code
_entity_poly.pdbx_strand_id
1 'polypeptide(L)'
;MAAHDKDDPLLPAPHTHAPASPGRRAFMAFAGVSAGATLLATGRAAVAAESMFPFSSAPGGQPPAQPGHPFASDPIWGPGGEATGIIRRLAHIKPEMFSHADFHVTSYGARTLPASALISSTAWPSGKIPWVTGGTEQTAHPTNDLQSPGSNVMVPCDYTGTQYDSCAAFNAAIMDANRAGGGRVVVPAGNWYCGGPIVLLSHVNFHLESGCTIYFSPNPADYAKNGPYRTANGNLYHTRWQANDCLNFGSPIYAFHQTNIAVTADDNTCVLNGQAMTPIQPSTQAPTSCWWTFKGSSNEYGCAGSSTPSQAYLNPNNVALTSLPASQILNPQANVSFTNQYGTTTTLMDLLTGTGWNEDQNYLPALSELRVPVEDRVFGNGHYLRPCMIEFIGCTNVLLQHYHTQNTPFWQHHPTDCTNVVIDGVFADSVGPNNDGFDPDACNYVLVQNVQFNTGDDCIAMKSGKYLDTGYGPMQNIVVQDCTMQSGHGGLTIGSELSAGVQNVYARNLTMQNENWASNPLNIALRFKTNMNRGGFIKNVWINGVTLPNGVNLAGKYGGGALGAAISKITGTGTTGLATNPSTGQGGLIAFDCDYSPSGDAVRWTPSVISNINITNVNASNVSGAVSYSMPSGFVAGSNSCFQALVMQGSEAVDYNGPLPVPTVSPISGVTISNCNLGSPVCTGAAPTTPSTSASAAPGPIFVSNVSGIALSNVVIAGTTYNTTLTASAT
;
A
#
# COMPACT_ATOMS: atom_id res chain seq x y z
N MET A 1 -21.73 -49.14 23.87
CA MET A 1 -20.44 -49.47 24.45
C MET A 1 -19.47 -48.42 23.96
N ALA A 2 -19.21 -47.59 24.78
CA ALA A 2 -18.13 -46.72 25.20
C ALA A 2 -17.24 -46.13 24.10
N ALA A 3 -17.38 -44.83 23.97
CA ALA A 3 -16.51 -43.88 23.37
C ALA A 3 -15.16 -43.89 24.06
N HIS A 4 -14.11 -43.62 23.30
CA HIS A 4 -12.89 -42.98 23.78
C HIS A 4 -12.61 -41.76 22.92
N ASP A 5 -12.97 -40.66 23.50
CA ASP A 5 -12.52 -39.31 23.20
C ASP A 5 -11.02 -39.25 23.46
N LYS A 6 -10.24 -38.83 22.50
CA LYS A 6 -8.84 -38.42 22.71
C LYS A 6 -8.76 -36.96 22.36
N ASP A 7 -8.70 -36.17 23.42
CA ASP A 7 -8.33 -34.78 23.42
C ASP A 7 -7.04 -34.55 22.63
N ASP A 8 -7.14 -33.75 21.59
CA ASP A 8 -6.02 -33.24 20.84
C ASP A 8 -5.62 -31.86 21.41
N PRO A 9 -4.41 -31.68 21.99
CA PRO A 9 -4.02 -30.41 22.61
C PRO A 9 -3.21 -29.56 21.63
N LEU A 10 -3.87 -29.00 20.60
CA LEU A 10 -3.15 -28.27 19.55
C LEU A 10 -3.25 -26.73 19.62
N LEU A 11 -3.87 -26.14 20.64
CA LEU A 11 -3.74 -24.68 20.87
C LEU A 11 -3.84 -24.41 22.38
N PRO A 12 -3.02 -23.53 22.95
CA PRO A 12 -3.29 -23.01 24.27
C PRO A 12 -4.64 -22.27 24.23
N ALA A 13 -5.49 -22.56 25.19
CA ALA A 13 -6.74 -21.84 25.38
C ALA A 13 -6.45 -20.33 25.35
N PRO A 14 -7.30 -19.51 24.72
CA PRO A 14 -7.14 -18.09 24.77
C PRO A 14 -7.14 -17.68 26.24
N HIS A 15 -6.03 -17.11 26.71
CA HIS A 15 -6.05 -16.37 27.94
C HIS A 15 -7.11 -15.30 27.79
N THR A 16 -8.18 -15.41 28.55
CA THR A 16 -9.18 -14.36 28.71
C THR A 16 -8.54 -13.21 29.50
N HIS A 17 -7.60 -12.52 28.86
CA HIS A 17 -7.36 -11.15 29.21
C HIS A 17 -8.40 -10.35 28.42
N ALA A 18 -9.45 -9.97 29.14
CA ALA A 18 -10.26 -8.86 28.69
C ALA A 18 -9.30 -7.76 28.24
N PRO A 19 -9.44 -7.20 27.05
CA PRO A 19 -8.65 -6.07 26.67
C PRO A 19 -8.83 -5.04 27.75
N ALA A 20 -7.73 -4.59 28.34
CA ALA A 20 -7.75 -3.45 29.25
C ALA A 20 -8.50 -2.36 28.45
N SER A 21 -9.66 -1.97 28.94
CA SER A 21 -10.45 -0.91 28.36
C SER A 21 -9.51 0.26 28.10
N PRO A 22 -9.42 0.78 26.86
CA PRO A 22 -8.61 1.95 26.62
C PRO A 22 -9.16 3.04 27.52
N GLY A 23 -8.32 3.49 28.45
CA GLY A 23 -8.68 4.54 29.37
C GLY A 23 -9.26 5.69 28.58
N ARG A 24 -10.43 6.15 28.99
CA ARG A 24 -11.13 7.30 28.44
C ARG A 24 -10.17 8.46 28.26
N ARG A 25 -9.58 8.63 27.10
CA ARG A 25 -9.02 9.90 26.66
C ARG A 25 -10.19 10.71 26.15
N ALA A 26 -10.51 11.75 26.91
CA ALA A 26 -11.54 12.71 26.58
C ALA A 26 -11.24 13.32 25.20
N PHE A 27 -12.13 13.07 24.24
CA PHE A 27 -12.19 13.81 22.99
C PHE A 27 -12.69 15.21 23.29
N MET A 28 -11.82 16.22 23.15
CA MET A 28 -12.26 17.61 23.08
C MET A 28 -12.87 17.83 21.68
N ALA A 29 -14.18 17.99 21.66
CA ALA A 29 -14.89 18.55 20.53
C ALA A 29 -14.54 20.05 20.45
N PHE A 30 -13.98 20.49 19.33
CA PHE A 30 -13.87 21.91 19.01
C PHE A 30 -15.23 22.40 18.49
N ALA A 31 -16.00 23.03 19.36
CA ALA A 31 -17.03 23.98 18.96
C ALA A 31 -16.42 25.37 19.02
N GLY A 32 -16.35 26.06 17.89
CA GLY A 32 -15.91 27.43 17.83
C GLY A 32 -16.97 28.38 18.41
N VAL A 33 -16.60 29.16 19.38
CA VAL A 33 -17.27 30.43 19.71
C VAL A 33 -16.19 31.46 20.02
N SER A 34 -16.18 32.50 19.25
CA SER A 34 -15.40 33.72 19.48
C SER A 34 -15.98 34.54 20.64
N ALA A 35 -15.21 34.81 21.65
CA ALA A 35 -15.34 36.06 22.44
C ALA A 35 -14.09 36.24 23.31
N GLY A 36 -13.48 37.39 23.20
CA GLY A 36 -12.29 37.77 23.94
C GLY A 36 -12.54 38.03 25.41
N ALA A 37 -11.58 37.70 26.23
CA ALA A 37 -11.29 38.37 27.50
C ALA A 37 -9.89 37.97 27.96
N THR A 38 -9.10 38.97 28.20
CA THR A 38 -7.79 39.00 28.86
C THR A 38 -7.94 38.57 30.33
N LEU A 39 -7.17 37.63 30.83
CA LEU A 39 -6.68 37.64 32.21
C LEU A 39 -5.50 36.67 32.45
N LEU A 40 -4.42 37.28 32.89
CA LEU A 40 -3.35 36.90 33.84
C LEU A 40 -2.97 35.43 34.06
N ALA A 41 -1.68 35.25 33.87
CA ALA A 41 -0.86 34.10 34.15
C ALA A 41 -0.88 33.64 35.61
N THR A 42 -1.00 32.32 35.82
CA THR A 42 -0.24 31.57 36.83
C THR A 42 0.17 30.24 36.26
N GLY A 43 1.48 30.02 36.24
CA GLY A 43 2.07 28.87 35.64
C GLY A 43 1.78 27.56 36.36
N ARG A 44 1.52 26.53 35.56
CA ARG A 44 1.98 25.16 35.79
C ARG A 44 2.25 24.57 34.43
N ALA A 45 3.53 24.31 34.18
CA ALA A 45 4.01 23.58 33.04
C ALA A 45 3.38 22.17 33.04
N ALA A 46 2.66 21.82 31.97
CA ALA A 46 2.38 20.43 31.64
C ALA A 46 3.71 19.86 31.14
N VAL A 47 4.35 19.05 31.97
CA VAL A 47 5.52 18.28 31.61
C VAL A 47 5.05 17.24 30.60
N ALA A 48 5.39 17.44 29.35
CA ALA A 48 5.43 16.37 28.37
C ALA A 48 6.40 15.32 28.94
N ALA A 49 5.92 14.10 29.14
CA ALA A 49 6.77 13.00 29.52
C ALA A 49 7.65 12.65 28.31
N GLU A 50 8.73 13.39 28.14
CA GLU A 50 9.90 12.92 27.42
C GLU A 50 10.51 11.81 28.27
N SER A 51 10.50 10.57 27.78
CA SER A 51 11.33 9.51 28.34
C SER A 51 12.78 9.87 28.06
N MET A 52 13.38 10.66 28.95
CA MET A 52 14.82 10.86 29.00
C MET A 52 15.45 9.54 29.46
N PHE A 53 16.04 8.81 28.52
CA PHE A 53 17.12 7.92 28.89
C PHE A 53 18.41 8.77 28.95
N PRO A 54 19.11 8.79 30.09
CA PRO A 54 20.36 9.53 30.18
C PRO A 54 21.41 8.85 29.29
N PHE A 55 21.86 9.55 28.26
CA PHE A 55 23.08 9.19 27.56
C PHE A 55 24.23 9.38 28.53
N SER A 56 24.80 8.30 29.05
CA SER A 56 26.09 8.31 29.72
C SER A 56 27.14 8.70 28.68
N SER A 57 27.61 9.91 28.79
CA SER A 57 28.80 10.36 28.07
C SER A 57 30.02 9.69 28.63
N ALA A 58 30.46 8.59 28.02
CA ALA A 58 31.83 8.14 28.20
C ALA A 58 32.75 9.08 27.40
N PRO A 59 33.87 9.55 27.96
CA PRO A 59 34.80 10.35 27.21
C PRO A 59 35.67 9.43 26.33
N GLY A 60 35.18 9.13 25.16
CA GLY A 60 35.91 8.45 24.11
C GLY A 60 35.97 9.37 22.91
N GLY A 61 37.17 9.76 22.49
CA GLY A 61 37.41 10.71 21.42
C GLY A 61 36.62 10.41 20.17
N GLN A 62 36.01 11.45 19.64
CA GLN A 62 35.38 11.46 18.33
C GLN A 62 36.38 10.89 17.31
N PRO A 63 36.03 9.87 16.53
CA PRO A 63 36.89 9.49 15.40
C PRO A 63 37.03 10.71 14.50
N PRO A 64 38.22 10.97 13.95
CA PRO A 64 38.45 12.11 13.09
C PRO A 64 37.46 12.07 11.93
N ALA A 65 36.82 13.23 11.67
CA ALA A 65 35.89 13.39 10.56
C ALA A 65 36.56 12.88 9.28
N GLN A 66 35.98 11.88 8.65
CA GLN A 66 36.45 11.39 7.36
C GLN A 66 36.28 12.52 6.37
N PRO A 67 37.37 13.00 5.71
CA PRO A 67 37.24 14.04 4.70
C PRO A 67 36.50 13.47 3.50
N GLY A 68 35.36 14.06 3.18
CA GLY A 68 34.69 13.82 1.90
C GLY A 68 33.34 13.13 1.90
N HIS A 69 32.68 12.95 3.04
CA HIS A 69 31.30 12.48 3.01
C HIS A 69 30.38 13.67 2.61
N PRO A 70 29.71 13.62 1.43
CA PRO A 70 28.91 14.75 0.93
C PRO A 70 27.75 15.20 1.83
N PHE A 71 27.45 14.45 2.87
CA PHE A 71 26.36 14.71 3.81
C PHE A 71 26.81 15.05 5.24
N ALA A 72 28.10 15.32 5.46
CA ALA A 72 28.61 15.57 6.82
C ALA A 72 28.00 16.81 7.49
N SER A 73 27.48 17.77 6.72
CA SER A 73 26.76 18.96 7.19
C SER A 73 25.24 18.92 6.95
N ASP A 74 24.70 17.83 6.43
CA ASP A 74 23.27 17.70 6.13
C ASP A 74 22.49 17.48 7.43
N PRO A 75 21.49 18.34 7.76
CA PRO A 75 20.73 18.23 8.98
C PRO A 75 19.85 16.97 9.05
N ILE A 76 19.56 16.34 7.92
CA ILE A 76 18.74 15.13 7.84
C ILE A 76 19.62 13.87 7.86
N TRP A 77 20.70 13.87 7.05
CA TRP A 77 21.55 12.70 6.80
C TRP A 77 22.91 12.77 7.49
N GLY A 78 23.24 13.90 8.10
CA GLY A 78 24.47 14.04 8.85
C GLY A 78 24.49 13.22 10.14
N PRO A 79 25.64 13.19 10.89
CA PRO A 79 25.80 12.35 12.09
C PRO A 79 24.76 12.56 13.18
N GLY A 80 24.16 13.74 13.27
CA GLY A 80 23.10 14.10 14.20
C GLY A 80 21.73 14.25 13.56
N GLY A 81 21.60 13.91 12.28
CA GLY A 81 20.36 14.10 11.53
C GLY A 81 19.28 13.08 11.86
N GLU A 82 18.04 13.44 11.57
CA GLU A 82 16.86 12.66 11.93
C GLU A 82 16.83 11.29 11.24
N ALA A 83 17.10 11.23 9.94
CA ALA A 83 17.16 9.96 9.20
C ALA A 83 18.27 9.06 9.73
N THR A 84 19.46 9.63 10.01
CA THR A 84 20.58 8.89 10.62
C THR A 84 20.23 8.36 12.01
N GLY A 85 19.44 9.12 12.77
CA GLY A 85 18.91 8.69 14.07
C GLY A 85 18.02 7.46 13.96
N ILE A 86 17.14 7.41 12.97
CA ILE A 86 16.25 6.28 12.69
C ILE A 86 17.08 5.04 12.29
N ILE A 87 18.01 5.19 11.33
CA ILE A 87 18.89 4.09 10.89
C ILE A 87 19.66 3.51 12.09
N ARG A 88 20.24 4.39 12.93
CA ARG A 88 20.99 3.97 14.12
C ARG A 88 20.10 3.24 15.12
N ARG A 89 18.86 3.72 15.32
CA ARG A 89 17.87 3.05 16.17
C ARG A 89 17.59 1.64 15.69
N LEU A 90 17.48 1.42 14.39
CA LEU A 90 17.11 0.14 13.77
C LEU A 90 18.30 -0.81 13.54
N ALA A 91 19.52 -0.38 13.79
CA ALA A 91 20.74 -1.16 13.52
C ALA A 91 20.85 -2.48 14.30
N HIS A 92 20.03 -2.66 15.34
CA HIS A 92 19.98 -3.91 16.10
C HIS A 92 18.98 -4.93 15.50
N ILE A 93 18.15 -4.51 14.55
CA ILE A 93 17.20 -5.39 13.87
C ILE A 93 17.93 -6.13 12.74
N LYS A 94 18.41 -7.31 13.05
CA LYS A 94 19.27 -8.13 12.19
C LYS A 94 19.22 -9.59 12.62
N PRO A 95 19.65 -10.56 11.78
CA PRO A 95 19.54 -11.99 12.08
C PRO A 95 20.13 -12.40 13.44
N GLU A 96 21.19 -11.72 13.87
CA GLU A 96 21.86 -12.02 15.15
C GLU A 96 21.02 -11.69 16.39
N MET A 97 19.87 -11.02 16.24
CA MET A 97 18.94 -10.82 17.36
C MET A 97 18.18 -12.09 17.74
N PHE A 98 18.27 -13.15 16.93
CA PHE A 98 17.63 -14.43 17.20
C PHE A 98 18.60 -15.42 17.82
N SER A 99 18.06 -16.39 18.57
CA SER A 99 18.84 -17.51 19.09
C SER A 99 19.48 -18.30 17.93
N HIS A 100 20.67 -18.84 18.16
CA HIS A 100 21.38 -19.69 17.19
C HIS A 100 20.84 -21.13 17.11
N ALA A 101 19.72 -21.44 17.77
CA ALA A 101 19.09 -22.75 17.67
C ALA A 101 18.33 -22.87 16.35
N ASP A 102 18.59 -23.94 15.59
CA ASP A 102 17.95 -24.26 14.32
C ASP A 102 16.89 -25.34 14.50
N PHE A 103 15.72 -25.10 13.89
CA PHE A 103 14.57 -26.00 13.85
C PHE A 103 14.28 -26.32 12.40
N HIS A 104 14.85 -27.43 11.90
CA HIS A 104 14.69 -27.82 10.50
C HIS A 104 13.31 -28.38 10.25
N VAL A 105 12.55 -27.80 9.33
CA VAL A 105 11.16 -28.19 9.05
C VAL A 105 11.02 -29.65 8.63
N THR A 106 12.05 -30.26 8.05
CA THR A 106 12.10 -31.68 7.70
C THR A 106 11.99 -32.59 8.91
N SER A 107 12.47 -32.17 10.07
CA SER A 107 12.33 -32.89 11.33
C SER A 107 10.89 -32.92 11.84
N TYR A 108 10.04 -32.03 11.34
CA TYR A 108 8.61 -31.95 11.64
C TYR A 108 7.73 -32.58 10.57
N GLY A 109 8.33 -33.25 9.58
CA GLY A 109 7.61 -33.97 8.54
C GLY A 109 7.36 -33.18 7.25
N ALA A 110 7.90 -31.98 7.11
CA ALA A 110 7.85 -31.24 5.85
C ALA A 110 8.53 -32.05 4.72
N ARG A 111 7.94 -32.00 3.54
CA ARG A 111 8.42 -32.74 2.36
C ARG A 111 8.40 -31.84 1.14
N THR A 112 9.45 -31.95 0.33
CA THR A 112 9.53 -31.28 -0.96
C THR A 112 8.52 -31.84 -1.95
N LEU A 113 8.00 -30.96 -2.81
CA LEU A 113 7.16 -31.35 -3.94
C LEU A 113 7.93 -32.24 -4.92
N PRO A 114 7.30 -33.25 -5.49
CA PRO A 114 7.88 -33.98 -6.61
C PRO A 114 7.99 -33.08 -7.86
N ALA A 115 8.97 -33.30 -8.71
CA ALA A 115 9.15 -32.51 -9.92
C ALA A 115 7.90 -32.50 -10.83
N SER A 116 7.11 -33.57 -10.79
CA SER A 116 5.85 -33.67 -11.55
C SER A 116 4.73 -32.77 -11.05
N ALA A 117 4.86 -32.21 -9.84
CA ALA A 117 3.91 -31.23 -9.31
C ALA A 117 4.09 -29.85 -9.95
N LEU A 118 5.25 -29.57 -10.50
CA LEU A 118 5.59 -28.29 -11.08
C LEU A 118 5.17 -28.25 -12.54
N ILE A 119 4.17 -27.46 -12.84
CA ILE A 119 3.62 -27.31 -14.20
C ILE A 119 4.06 -25.96 -14.75
N SER A 120 4.76 -25.97 -15.90
CA SER A 120 5.10 -24.75 -16.60
C SER A 120 3.83 -24.04 -17.11
N SER A 121 3.79 -22.73 -17.03
CA SER A 121 2.69 -21.93 -17.57
C SER A 121 2.49 -22.15 -19.07
N THR A 122 3.54 -22.48 -19.80
CA THR A 122 3.45 -22.83 -21.23
C THR A 122 2.78 -24.18 -21.49
N ALA A 123 2.79 -25.09 -20.51
CA ALA A 123 2.09 -26.35 -20.55
C ALA A 123 0.63 -26.25 -20.07
N TRP A 124 0.25 -25.14 -19.52
CA TRP A 124 -1.13 -24.87 -19.11
C TRP A 124 -2.02 -24.80 -20.34
N PRO A 125 -3.16 -25.50 -20.38
CA PRO A 125 -4.03 -25.45 -21.55
C PRO A 125 -4.41 -24.02 -21.90
N SER A 126 -4.26 -23.66 -23.17
CA SER A 126 -4.63 -22.35 -23.69
C SER A 126 -6.03 -21.93 -23.21
N GLY A 127 -6.15 -20.71 -22.72
CA GLY A 127 -7.40 -20.19 -22.15
C GLY A 127 -7.67 -20.59 -20.70
N LYS A 128 -6.73 -21.26 -20.02
CA LYS A 128 -6.92 -21.66 -18.62
C LYS A 128 -6.09 -20.88 -17.62
N ILE A 129 -5.22 -20.00 -18.06
CA ILE A 129 -4.60 -19.00 -17.19
C ILE A 129 -5.47 -17.75 -17.30
N PRO A 130 -6.16 -17.33 -16.24
CA PRO A 130 -7.25 -16.37 -16.35
C PRO A 130 -6.86 -15.03 -16.97
N TRP A 131 -5.63 -14.62 -16.88
CA TRP A 131 -5.19 -13.30 -17.30
C TRP A 131 -4.33 -13.28 -18.58
N VAL A 132 -4.07 -14.43 -19.18
CA VAL A 132 -3.31 -14.55 -20.43
C VAL A 132 -4.17 -14.31 -21.68
N THR A 133 -5.47 -14.27 -21.57
CA THR A 133 -6.32 -14.45 -22.75
C THR A 133 -7.42 -13.42 -22.95
N GLY A 134 -7.24 -12.15 -22.79
CA GLY A 134 -8.33 -11.44 -23.37
C GLY A 134 -8.74 -10.06 -23.00
N GLY A 135 -7.94 -9.26 -22.38
CA GLY A 135 -8.22 -7.83 -22.28
C GLY A 135 -7.15 -7.01 -22.99
N THR A 136 -7.47 -5.80 -23.37
CA THR A 136 -6.53 -4.86 -23.98
C THR A 136 -5.35 -4.53 -23.05
N GLU A 137 -5.57 -4.58 -21.75
CA GLU A 137 -4.50 -4.42 -20.75
C GLU A 137 -3.64 -5.67 -20.60
N GLN A 138 -4.20 -6.83 -20.78
CA GLN A 138 -3.51 -8.11 -20.70
C GLN A 138 -2.61 -8.37 -21.90
N THR A 139 -2.87 -7.76 -23.03
CA THR A 139 -1.95 -7.77 -24.17
C THR A 139 -0.76 -6.85 -23.96
N ALA A 140 -0.88 -5.88 -23.05
CA ALA A 140 0.23 -5.04 -22.60
C ALA A 140 1.11 -5.72 -21.54
N HIS A 141 0.64 -6.81 -20.95
CA HIS A 141 1.38 -7.63 -19.99
C HIS A 141 1.54 -9.05 -20.53
N PRO A 142 2.42 -9.30 -21.48
CA PRO A 142 2.76 -10.66 -21.84
C PRO A 142 3.27 -11.41 -20.63
N THR A 143 2.90 -12.65 -20.48
CA THR A 143 3.26 -13.50 -19.33
C THR A 143 4.75 -13.56 -19.02
N ASN A 144 5.57 -13.31 -20.00
CA ASN A 144 7.02 -13.28 -19.89
C ASN A 144 7.59 -11.98 -19.36
N ASP A 145 6.81 -10.88 -19.37
CA ASP A 145 7.24 -9.61 -18.79
C ASP A 145 6.92 -9.53 -17.31
N LEU A 146 6.03 -10.36 -16.83
CA LEU A 146 5.50 -10.30 -15.49
C LEU A 146 6.44 -10.92 -14.48
N GLN A 147 7.30 -11.78 -14.94
CA GLN A 147 8.27 -12.47 -14.10
C GLN A 147 9.46 -12.88 -14.95
N SER A 148 10.58 -13.10 -14.29
CA SER A 148 11.76 -13.59 -14.95
C SER A 148 11.44 -14.76 -15.89
N PRO A 149 11.92 -14.76 -17.14
CA PRO A 149 11.67 -15.83 -18.07
C PRO A 149 11.98 -17.20 -17.43
N GLY A 150 11.00 -18.11 -17.45
CA GLY A 150 11.13 -19.43 -16.82
C GLY A 150 10.55 -19.54 -15.40
N SER A 151 10.12 -18.45 -14.78
CA SER A 151 9.52 -18.46 -13.43
C SER A 151 8.01 -18.75 -13.38
N ASN A 152 7.38 -18.89 -14.53
CA ASN A 152 5.95 -19.22 -14.63
C ASN A 152 5.67 -20.71 -14.35
N VAL A 153 6.17 -21.18 -13.23
CA VAL A 153 5.89 -22.52 -12.73
C VAL A 153 4.78 -22.43 -11.71
N MET A 154 3.78 -23.25 -11.87
CA MET A 154 2.62 -23.33 -10.97
C MET A 154 2.51 -24.71 -10.37
N VAL A 155 1.93 -24.78 -9.20
CA VAL A 155 1.51 -26.02 -8.55
C VAL A 155 -0.01 -26.05 -8.57
N PRO A 156 -0.67 -27.03 -9.17
CA PRO A 156 -2.13 -27.17 -9.09
C PRO A 156 -2.61 -27.19 -7.64
N CYS A 157 -3.84 -26.79 -7.40
CA CYS A 157 -4.38 -26.53 -6.07
C CYS A 157 -4.63 -27.77 -5.18
N ASP A 158 -4.21 -28.95 -5.55
CA ASP A 158 -4.69 -30.21 -4.94
C ASP A 158 -3.72 -30.84 -3.93
N TYR A 159 -2.75 -30.06 -3.43
CA TYR A 159 -1.77 -30.60 -2.47
C TYR A 159 -2.13 -30.37 -1.01
N THR A 160 -3.14 -29.54 -0.72
CA THR A 160 -3.60 -29.28 0.66
C THR A 160 -4.08 -30.57 1.33
N GLY A 161 -3.57 -30.84 2.52
CA GLY A 161 -3.87 -32.04 3.29
C GLY A 161 -3.24 -33.31 2.77
N THR A 162 -2.36 -33.23 1.78
CA THR A 162 -1.58 -34.37 1.29
C THR A 162 -0.25 -34.49 2.06
N GLN A 163 0.48 -35.58 1.79
CA GLN A 163 1.82 -35.76 2.39
C GLN A 163 2.84 -34.67 1.98
N TYR A 164 2.56 -33.83 1.00
CA TYR A 164 3.42 -32.76 0.52
C TYR A 164 3.01 -31.39 1.08
N ASP A 165 1.88 -31.29 1.75
CA ASP A 165 1.49 -30.07 2.43
C ASP A 165 2.35 -29.89 3.68
N SER A 166 3.23 -28.91 3.65
CA SER A 166 4.19 -28.65 4.71
C SER A 166 3.69 -27.58 5.72
N CYS A 167 2.47 -27.06 5.57
CA CYS A 167 1.96 -25.98 6.42
C CYS A 167 1.98 -26.37 7.90
N ALA A 168 1.49 -27.56 8.24
CA ALA A 168 1.49 -28.05 9.63
C ALA A 168 2.90 -28.20 10.20
N ALA A 169 3.84 -28.70 9.38
CA ALA A 169 5.25 -28.90 9.79
C ALA A 169 5.94 -27.53 10.01
N PHE A 170 5.71 -26.54 9.16
CA PHE A 170 6.23 -25.19 9.34
C PHE A 170 5.74 -24.56 10.63
N ASN A 171 4.44 -24.61 10.88
CA ASN A 171 3.86 -24.08 12.11
C ASN A 171 4.31 -24.84 13.38
N ALA A 172 4.50 -26.17 13.31
CA ALA A 172 5.02 -26.94 14.42
C ALA A 172 6.47 -26.56 14.77
N ALA A 173 7.33 -26.37 13.76
CA ALA A 173 8.69 -25.90 13.96
C ALA A 173 8.72 -24.48 14.58
N ILE A 174 7.85 -23.58 14.14
CA ILE A 174 7.70 -22.23 14.71
C ILE A 174 7.28 -22.28 16.17
N MET A 175 6.31 -23.15 16.50
CA MET A 175 5.84 -23.32 17.87
C MET A 175 6.96 -23.84 18.79
N ASP A 176 7.75 -24.79 18.32
CA ASP A 176 8.85 -25.36 19.12
C ASP A 176 9.99 -24.35 19.27
N ALA A 177 10.34 -23.62 18.22
CA ALA A 177 11.30 -22.52 18.30
C ALA A 177 10.87 -21.46 19.34
N ASN A 178 9.60 -21.04 19.29
CA ASN A 178 9.06 -20.09 20.26
C ASN A 178 9.10 -20.65 21.70
N ARG A 179 8.69 -21.91 21.91
CA ARG A 179 8.74 -22.57 23.23
C ARG A 179 10.15 -22.71 23.76
N ALA A 180 11.15 -22.85 22.90
CA ALA A 180 12.56 -22.89 23.26
C ALA A 180 13.14 -21.52 23.63
N GLY A 181 12.33 -20.45 23.55
CA GLY A 181 12.76 -19.08 23.83
C GLY A 181 13.27 -18.34 22.58
N GLY A 182 13.06 -18.91 21.40
CA GLY A 182 13.41 -18.35 20.12
C GLY A 182 14.38 -19.22 19.32
N GLY A 183 14.50 -18.92 18.05
CA GLY A 183 15.40 -19.64 17.15
C GLY A 183 15.11 -19.39 15.68
N ARG A 184 15.84 -20.09 14.84
CA ARG A 184 15.69 -20.03 13.40
C ARG A 184 14.98 -21.29 12.92
N VAL A 185 13.81 -21.13 12.30
CA VAL A 185 13.10 -22.20 11.60
C VAL A 185 13.62 -22.27 10.18
N VAL A 186 14.30 -23.36 9.86
CA VAL A 186 15.06 -23.50 8.61
C VAL A 186 14.29 -24.32 7.59
N VAL A 187 14.03 -23.71 6.42
CA VAL A 187 13.46 -24.37 5.25
C VAL A 187 14.56 -24.59 4.23
N PRO A 188 15.01 -25.84 4.01
CA PRO A 188 16.10 -26.14 3.09
C PRO A 188 15.78 -25.84 1.63
N ALA A 189 16.80 -25.84 0.78
CA ALA A 189 16.65 -25.80 -0.67
C ALA A 189 15.62 -26.81 -1.18
N GLY A 190 14.85 -26.42 -2.19
CA GLY A 190 13.83 -27.27 -2.81
C GLY A 190 12.49 -26.56 -2.97
N ASN A 191 11.54 -27.28 -3.55
CA ASN A 191 10.18 -26.78 -3.77
C ASN A 191 9.25 -27.33 -2.70
N TRP A 192 8.52 -26.44 -2.03
CA TRP A 192 7.63 -26.75 -0.91
C TRP A 192 6.22 -26.29 -1.23
N TYR A 193 5.21 -26.97 -0.71
CA TYR A 193 3.82 -26.51 -0.76
C TYR A 193 3.32 -26.17 0.64
N CYS A 194 2.60 -25.07 0.75
CA CYS A 194 2.00 -24.63 2.00
C CYS A 194 0.49 -24.38 1.83
N GLY A 195 -0.32 -25.26 2.44
CA GLY A 195 -1.79 -25.28 2.34
C GLY A 195 -2.48 -24.38 3.33
N GLY A 196 -1.90 -23.24 3.70
CA GLY A 196 -2.52 -22.27 4.62
C GLY A 196 -1.52 -21.26 5.17
N PRO A 197 -1.91 -20.45 6.16
CA PRO A 197 -1.02 -19.47 6.77
C PRO A 197 0.16 -20.09 7.52
N ILE A 198 1.33 -19.52 7.31
CA ILE A 198 2.47 -19.65 8.23
C ILE A 198 2.32 -18.57 9.29
N VAL A 199 2.11 -18.97 10.54
CA VAL A 199 1.87 -18.04 11.65
C VAL A 199 3.14 -17.88 12.48
N LEU A 200 3.76 -16.71 12.37
CA LEU A 200 4.98 -16.43 13.13
C LEU A 200 4.66 -16.13 14.60
N LEU A 201 5.53 -16.60 15.46
CA LEU A 201 5.50 -16.35 16.90
C LEU A 201 6.75 -15.58 17.35
N SER A 202 6.67 -14.97 18.52
CA SER A 202 7.74 -14.15 19.06
C SER A 202 9.09 -14.88 19.13
N HIS A 203 10.16 -14.14 18.84
CA HIS A 203 11.55 -14.60 18.84
C HIS A 203 11.90 -15.64 17.76
N VAL A 204 11.08 -15.77 16.70
CA VAL A 204 11.30 -16.72 15.62
C VAL A 204 11.71 -16.02 14.33
N ASN A 205 12.79 -16.53 13.74
CA ASN A 205 13.21 -16.21 12.39
C ASN A 205 12.82 -17.37 11.45
N PHE A 206 11.86 -17.17 10.54
CA PHE A 206 11.55 -18.10 9.48
C PHE A 206 12.53 -17.88 8.34
N HIS A 207 13.44 -18.84 8.16
CA HIS A 207 14.62 -18.70 7.31
C HIS A 207 14.63 -19.69 6.15
N LEU A 208 14.88 -19.18 4.94
CA LEU A 208 14.94 -19.94 3.70
C LEU A 208 16.38 -20.11 3.26
N GLU A 209 16.83 -21.36 3.08
CA GLU A 209 18.15 -21.63 2.48
C GLU A 209 18.13 -21.43 0.97
N SER A 210 19.27 -21.02 0.39
CA SER A 210 19.43 -20.72 -1.03
C SER A 210 18.80 -21.79 -1.93
N GLY A 211 17.98 -21.35 -2.89
CA GLY A 211 17.25 -22.25 -3.80
C GLY A 211 15.95 -22.84 -3.22
N CYS A 212 15.45 -22.29 -2.11
CA CYS A 212 14.13 -22.65 -1.56
C CYS A 212 13.01 -21.92 -2.31
N THR A 213 11.94 -22.63 -2.68
CA THR A 213 10.70 -22.03 -3.18
C THR A 213 9.51 -22.58 -2.41
N ILE A 214 8.70 -21.69 -1.82
CA ILE A 214 7.44 -22.05 -1.17
C ILE A 214 6.28 -21.62 -2.08
N TYR A 215 5.48 -22.58 -2.53
CA TYR A 215 4.24 -22.37 -3.27
C TYR A 215 3.08 -22.39 -2.28
N PHE A 216 2.42 -21.28 -2.12
CA PHE A 216 1.24 -21.17 -1.26
C PHE A 216 -0.02 -21.66 -1.98
N SER A 217 -0.98 -22.21 -1.24
CA SER A 217 -2.25 -22.64 -1.81
C SER A 217 -2.96 -21.50 -2.54
N PRO A 218 -3.43 -21.73 -3.78
CA PRO A 218 -4.27 -20.75 -4.46
C PRO A 218 -5.73 -20.74 -3.96
N ASN A 219 -6.12 -21.70 -3.09
CA ASN A 219 -7.50 -21.87 -2.63
C ASN A 219 -7.79 -20.99 -1.42
N PRO A 220 -8.71 -20.02 -1.50
CA PRO A 220 -9.08 -19.15 -0.39
C PRO A 220 -9.52 -19.88 0.88
N ALA A 221 -10.22 -21.01 0.72
CA ALA A 221 -10.71 -21.79 1.86
C ALA A 221 -9.59 -22.30 2.78
N ASP A 222 -8.37 -22.45 2.28
CA ASP A 222 -7.22 -22.90 3.07
C ASP A 222 -6.75 -21.84 4.08
N TYR A 223 -7.08 -20.59 3.83
CA TYR A 223 -6.76 -19.44 4.68
C TYR A 223 -7.85 -19.10 5.70
N ALA A 224 -8.92 -19.90 5.74
CA ALA A 224 -10.04 -19.78 6.69
C ALA A 224 -10.22 -21.04 7.55
N LYS A 225 -9.18 -21.88 7.72
CA LYS A 225 -9.27 -23.15 8.46
C LYS A 225 -8.78 -23.05 9.90
N ASN A 226 -7.72 -22.31 10.14
CA ASN A 226 -6.94 -22.39 11.37
C ASN A 226 -6.86 -21.05 12.13
N GLY A 227 -7.65 -20.05 11.75
CA GLY A 227 -7.68 -18.77 12.43
C GLY A 227 -8.30 -18.86 13.83
N PRO A 228 -7.95 -17.94 14.74
CA PRO A 228 -8.44 -17.96 16.12
C PRO A 228 -9.90 -17.55 16.26
N TYR A 229 -10.48 -16.88 15.25
CA TYR A 229 -11.86 -16.39 15.29
C TYR A 229 -12.80 -17.37 14.60
N ARG A 230 -13.55 -18.13 15.37
CA ARG A 230 -14.53 -19.10 14.84
C ARG A 230 -15.80 -18.38 14.42
N THR A 231 -16.09 -18.42 13.13
CA THR A 231 -17.25 -17.74 12.52
C THR A 231 -18.02 -18.69 11.60
N ALA A 232 -19.18 -18.26 11.11
CA ALA A 232 -19.91 -18.99 10.08
C ALA A 232 -19.16 -19.08 8.75
N ASN A 233 -18.23 -18.14 8.50
CA ASN A 233 -17.46 -18.03 7.25
C ASN A 233 -16.08 -18.68 7.36
N GLY A 234 -15.84 -19.46 8.40
CA GLY A 234 -14.59 -20.16 8.66
C GLY A 234 -13.90 -19.72 9.95
N ASN A 235 -12.73 -20.30 10.20
CA ASN A 235 -11.84 -19.88 11.28
C ASN A 235 -10.94 -18.77 10.74
N LEU A 236 -11.26 -17.53 11.05
CA LEU A 236 -10.71 -16.34 10.46
C LEU A 236 -9.59 -15.73 11.31
N TYR A 237 -8.92 -14.75 10.70
CA TYR A 237 -7.86 -13.96 11.33
C TYR A 237 -8.30 -12.51 11.44
N HIS A 238 -7.77 -11.78 12.41
CA HIS A 238 -7.82 -10.34 12.40
C HIS A 238 -6.88 -9.85 11.32
N THR A 239 -7.39 -9.16 10.32
CA THR A 239 -6.64 -8.64 9.19
C THR A 239 -7.02 -7.19 8.92
N ARG A 240 -6.27 -6.56 8.01
CA ARG A 240 -6.56 -5.20 7.61
C ARG A 240 -6.56 -5.10 6.09
N TRP A 241 -7.73 -4.86 5.52
CA TRP A 241 -7.89 -4.77 4.08
C TRP A 241 -8.10 -3.33 3.64
N GLN A 242 -7.21 -2.84 2.74
CA GLN A 242 -7.19 -1.43 2.33
C GLN A 242 -7.34 -0.46 3.52
N ALA A 243 -6.54 -0.71 4.56
CA ALA A 243 -6.49 0.08 5.78
C ALA A 243 -7.79 0.13 6.60
N ASN A 244 -8.66 -0.87 6.46
CA ASN A 244 -9.81 -1.12 7.34
C ASN A 244 -9.69 -2.50 8.01
N ASP A 245 -9.85 -2.55 9.33
CA ASP A 245 -9.77 -3.79 10.11
C ASP A 245 -11.00 -4.66 9.92
N CYS A 246 -10.80 -5.97 9.83
CA CYS A 246 -11.87 -6.97 9.71
C CYS A 246 -11.40 -8.37 10.14
N LEU A 247 -12.34 -9.29 10.24
CA LEU A 247 -12.06 -10.72 10.30
C LEU A 247 -12.15 -11.30 8.89
N ASN A 248 -11.03 -11.85 8.39
CA ASN A 248 -10.94 -12.33 7.01
C ASN A 248 -9.98 -13.52 6.88
N PHE A 249 -9.69 -13.94 5.67
CA PHE A 249 -8.65 -14.91 5.36
C PHE A 249 -7.32 -14.49 5.98
N GLY A 250 -6.59 -15.44 6.58
CA GLY A 250 -5.22 -15.19 7.01
C GLY A 250 -4.29 -14.96 5.82
N SER A 251 -3.29 -14.12 5.99
CA SER A 251 -2.24 -13.93 4.99
C SER A 251 -1.33 -15.16 4.89
N PRO A 252 -0.77 -15.48 3.74
CA PRO A 252 0.19 -16.58 3.57
C PRO A 252 1.29 -16.62 4.62
N ILE A 253 1.81 -15.45 5.01
CA ILE A 253 2.68 -15.31 6.19
C ILE A 253 2.07 -14.24 7.11
N TYR A 254 1.80 -14.60 8.34
CA TYR A 254 1.00 -13.81 9.25
C TYR A 254 1.63 -13.73 10.65
N ALA A 255 1.50 -12.57 11.30
CA ALA A 255 1.80 -12.41 12.72
C ALA A 255 0.87 -11.36 13.35
N PHE A 256 0.49 -11.58 14.61
CA PHE A 256 -0.37 -10.68 15.37
C PHE A 256 0.18 -10.47 16.77
N HIS A 257 0.53 -9.21 17.08
CA HIS A 257 1.12 -8.80 18.38
C HIS A 257 2.34 -9.62 18.80
N GLN A 258 3.28 -9.85 17.87
CA GLN A 258 4.51 -10.58 18.14
C GLN A 258 5.72 -9.64 18.29
N THR A 259 6.75 -10.11 18.95
CA THR A 259 7.99 -9.35 19.15
C THR A 259 9.19 -10.16 18.65
N ASN A 260 10.15 -9.49 18.02
CA ASN A 260 11.33 -10.12 17.40
C ASN A 260 10.92 -11.24 16.45
N ILE A 261 10.39 -10.87 15.30
CA ILE A 261 10.00 -11.81 14.25
C ILE A 261 10.75 -11.49 12.97
N ALA A 262 11.04 -12.52 12.20
CA ALA A 262 11.68 -12.34 10.91
C ALA A 262 11.22 -13.34 9.86
N VAL A 263 11.27 -12.89 8.60
CA VAL A 263 11.35 -13.72 7.40
C VAL A 263 12.66 -13.36 6.71
N THR A 264 13.58 -14.31 6.65
CA THR A 264 14.89 -14.08 6.03
C THR A 264 15.23 -15.19 5.04
N ALA A 265 16.14 -14.90 4.15
CA ALA A 265 16.70 -15.91 3.27
C ALA A 265 18.22 -15.70 3.10
N ASP A 266 18.89 -16.71 2.58
CA ASP A 266 20.31 -16.60 2.22
C ASP A 266 20.50 -15.62 1.06
N ASP A 267 19.60 -15.65 0.07
CA ASP A 267 19.64 -14.79 -1.11
C ASP A 267 18.29 -14.75 -1.83
N ASN A 268 18.19 -13.93 -2.88
CA ASN A 268 16.98 -13.75 -3.69
C ASN A 268 16.66 -14.92 -4.65
N THR A 269 17.39 -16.04 -4.58
CA THR A 269 16.97 -17.30 -5.22
C THR A 269 15.89 -18.01 -4.40
N CYS A 270 15.66 -17.57 -3.18
CA CYS A 270 14.59 -18.02 -2.30
C CYS A 270 13.29 -17.32 -2.65
N VAL A 271 12.25 -18.06 -3.00
CA VAL A 271 11.00 -17.54 -3.54
C VAL A 271 9.82 -17.86 -2.64
N LEU A 272 9.02 -16.85 -2.33
CA LEU A 272 7.69 -16.95 -1.74
C LEU A 272 6.65 -16.71 -2.84
N ASN A 273 6.07 -17.77 -3.38
CA ASN A 273 5.14 -17.71 -4.51
C ASN A 273 3.69 -17.85 -4.03
N GLY A 274 2.93 -16.77 -4.08
CA GLY A 274 1.53 -16.70 -3.65
C GLY A 274 0.55 -17.37 -4.62
N GLN A 275 1.02 -17.81 -5.80
CA GLN A 275 0.23 -18.52 -6.82
C GLN A 275 -1.07 -17.80 -7.23
N ALA A 276 -1.08 -16.45 -7.17
CA ALA A 276 -2.31 -15.67 -7.30
C ALA A 276 -3.01 -15.76 -8.65
N MET A 277 -2.30 -16.18 -9.68
CA MET A 277 -2.85 -16.43 -11.02
C MET A 277 -3.25 -17.90 -11.24
N THR A 278 -2.91 -18.79 -10.33
CA THR A 278 -3.27 -20.20 -10.43
C THR A 278 -4.77 -20.38 -10.20
N PRO A 279 -5.50 -21.08 -11.09
CA PRO A 279 -6.94 -21.29 -10.93
C PRO A 279 -7.30 -21.97 -9.62
N ILE A 280 -8.35 -21.47 -8.95
CA ILE A 280 -8.81 -22.00 -7.67
C ILE A 280 -9.36 -23.44 -7.82
N GLN A 281 -9.95 -23.78 -8.96
CA GLN A 281 -10.43 -25.13 -9.27
C GLN A 281 -10.04 -25.50 -10.69
N PRO A 282 -8.90 -26.14 -10.91
CA PRO A 282 -8.38 -26.38 -12.25
C PRO A 282 -9.05 -27.54 -13.00
N SER A 283 -9.75 -28.46 -12.33
CA SER A 283 -10.07 -29.76 -12.92
C SER A 283 -11.48 -29.91 -13.51
N THR A 284 -12.46 -29.11 -13.13
CA THR A 284 -13.88 -29.39 -13.47
C THR A 284 -14.67 -28.20 -13.99
N GLN A 285 -14.19 -27.00 -13.87
CA GLN A 285 -14.87 -25.79 -14.35
C GLN A 285 -13.94 -24.99 -15.25
N ALA A 286 -14.51 -24.19 -16.15
CA ALA A 286 -13.73 -23.17 -16.82
C ALA A 286 -13.01 -22.35 -15.73
N PRO A 287 -11.70 -22.18 -15.81
CA PRO A 287 -10.94 -21.50 -14.78
C PRO A 287 -11.29 -20.02 -14.83
N THR A 288 -12.27 -19.64 -14.07
CA THR A 288 -12.82 -18.30 -14.05
C THR A 288 -12.40 -17.52 -12.83
N SER A 289 -11.70 -18.13 -11.88
CA SER A 289 -11.32 -17.51 -10.63
C SER A 289 -9.90 -17.86 -10.23
N CYS A 290 -9.16 -16.85 -9.87
CA CYS A 290 -7.87 -16.91 -9.17
C CYS A 290 -7.84 -15.72 -8.19
N TRP A 291 -6.80 -15.61 -7.36
CA TRP A 291 -6.74 -14.50 -6.42
C TRP A 291 -6.84 -13.13 -7.11
N TRP A 292 -6.22 -12.94 -8.26
CA TRP A 292 -6.27 -11.64 -8.93
C TRP A 292 -7.64 -11.25 -9.46
N THR A 293 -8.50 -12.20 -9.72
CA THR A 293 -9.89 -11.97 -10.13
C THR A 293 -10.87 -11.98 -8.97
N PHE A 294 -10.42 -12.34 -7.77
CA PHE A 294 -11.23 -12.51 -6.58
C PHE A 294 -11.75 -11.18 -6.00
N LYS A 295 -11.19 -10.06 -6.40
CA LYS A 295 -11.68 -8.71 -6.04
C LYS A 295 -13.07 -8.39 -6.62
N GLY A 296 -13.53 -9.15 -7.57
CA GLY A 296 -14.93 -9.22 -8.03
C GLY A 296 -15.55 -7.99 -8.66
N SER A 297 -14.91 -6.84 -8.68
CA SER A 297 -15.55 -5.61 -9.13
C SER A 297 -15.02 -5.08 -10.45
N SER A 298 -13.96 -5.61 -10.98
CA SER A 298 -13.36 -5.04 -12.17
C SER A 298 -13.03 -6.11 -13.20
N ASN A 299 -13.37 -5.81 -14.46
CA ASN A 299 -12.73 -6.40 -15.62
C ASN A 299 -11.30 -5.89 -15.80
N GLU A 300 -10.75 -5.23 -14.81
CA GLU A 300 -9.40 -4.69 -14.89
C GLU A 300 -8.42 -5.80 -15.26
N TYR A 301 -8.75 -7.05 -14.86
CA TYR A 301 -8.01 -8.24 -15.21
C TYR A 301 -8.98 -9.39 -15.52
N GLY A 302 -9.78 -9.24 -16.58
CA GLY A 302 -10.80 -10.22 -16.93
C GLY A 302 -10.29 -11.64 -16.99
N CYS A 303 -10.99 -12.56 -16.38
CA CYS A 303 -10.76 -13.97 -16.60
C CYS A 303 -11.08 -14.35 -18.06
N ALA A 304 -10.25 -15.17 -18.65
CA ALA A 304 -10.53 -15.71 -19.98
C ALA A 304 -11.91 -16.38 -20.03
N GLY A 305 -12.75 -15.96 -20.95
CA GLY A 305 -14.06 -16.54 -21.18
C GLY A 305 -15.26 -15.73 -20.67
N SER A 306 -15.04 -14.64 -19.95
CA SER A 306 -16.12 -13.71 -19.66
C SER A 306 -16.27 -12.73 -20.82
N SER A 307 -17.24 -12.96 -21.67
CA SER A 307 -17.65 -12.04 -22.76
C SER A 307 -18.54 -10.89 -22.24
N THR A 308 -18.85 -10.89 -20.98
CA THR A 308 -19.62 -9.86 -20.30
C THR A 308 -18.68 -8.93 -19.56
N PRO A 309 -18.79 -7.61 -19.73
CA PRO A 309 -18.18 -6.65 -18.84
C PRO A 309 -18.54 -7.05 -17.42
N SER A 310 -17.58 -7.03 -16.49
CA SER A 310 -17.84 -7.35 -15.13
C SER A 310 -19.06 -6.61 -14.65
N GLN A 311 -20.04 -7.32 -14.27
CA GLN A 311 -20.93 -6.78 -13.28
C GLN A 311 -20.08 -6.54 -12.05
N ALA A 312 -20.18 -5.35 -11.49
CA ALA A 312 -19.71 -5.08 -10.17
C ALA A 312 -20.04 -6.29 -9.29
N TYR A 313 -19.03 -6.86 -8.63
CA TYR A 313 -19.26 -8.07 -7.88
C TYR A 313 -20.18 -7.76 -6.71
N LEU A 314 -21.38 -8.25 -6.79
CA LEU A 314 -22.35 -8.16 -5.69
C LEU A 314 -22.17 -9.37 -4.78
N ASN A 315 -21.88 -9.14 -3.52
CA ASN A 315 -21.82 -10.22 -2.54
C ASN A 315 -23.16 -10.40 -1.86
N PRO A 316 -23.88 -11.49 -2.16
CA PRO A 316 -25.19 -11.75 -1.54
C PRO A 316 -25.11 -12.05 -0.05
N ASN A 317 -23.90 -12.33 0.48
CA ASN A 317 -23.70 -12.60 1.90
C ASN A 317 -23.62 -11.32 2.75
N ASN A 318 -23.48 -10.14 2.13
CA ASN A 318 -23.51 -8.90 2.87
C ASN A 318 -24.92 -8.58 3.40
N VAL A 319 -24.99 -8.35 4.68
CA VAL A 319 -26.23 -7.91 5.34
C VAL A 319 -26.50 -6.45 4.95
N ALA A 320 -27.77 -6.11 4.67
CA ALA A 320 -28.12 -4.73 4.43
C ALA A 320 -27.77 -3.85 5.64
N LEU A 321 -27.10 -2.72 5.41
CA LEU A 321 -26.64 -1.83 6.48
C LEU A 321 -27.79 -1.38 7.38
N THR A 322 -28.98 -1.16 6.81
CA THR A 322 -30.21 -0.82 7.54
C THR A 322 -30.76 -1.95 8.41
N SER A 323 -30.30 -3.19 8.21
CA SER A 323 -30.68 -4.37 9.00
C SER A 323 -29.69 -4.67 10.11
N LEU A 324 -28.59 -3.94 10.21
CA LEU A 324 -27.65 -4.15 11.32
C LEU A 324 -28.32 -3.84 12.65
N PRO A 325 -28.09 -4.67 13.69
CA PRO A 325 -28.56 -4.38 15.04
C PRO A 325 -28.08 -2.99 15.52
N ALA A 326 -28.94 -2.22 16.14
CA ALA A 326 -28.54 -0.90 16.66
C ALA A 326 -27.38 -0.97 17.66
N SER A 327 -27.17 -2.10 18.31
CA SER A 327 -26.05 -2.35 19.22
C SER A 327 -24.69 -2.48 18.49
N GLN A 328 -24.70 -2.75 17.20
CA GLN A 328 -23.49 -2.82 16.36
C GLN A 328 -23.13 -1.48 15.72
N ILE A 329 -24.08 -0.53 15.61
CA ILE A 329 -23.87 0.78 15.02
C ILE A 329 -23.43 1.74 16.12
N LEU A 330 -22.11 1.84 16.34
CA LEU A 330 -21.55 2.65 17.42
C LEU A 330 -21.28 4.11 17.03
N ASN A 331 -21.49 4.47 15.75
CA ASN A 331 -21.35 5.85 15.31
C ASN A 331 -22.62 6.65 15.68
N PRO A 332 -22.54 7.62 16.61
CA PRO A 332 -23.70 8.40 17.03
C PRO A 332 -24.26 9.31 15.94
N GLN A 333 -23.48 9.54 14.87
CA GLN A 333 -23.89 10.37 13.74
C GLN A 333 -24.62 9.60 12.64
N ALA A 334 -24.69 8.25 12.74
CA ALA A 334 -25.21 7.40 11.66
C ALA A 334 -26.61 7.82 11.16
N ASN A 335 -27.49 8.18 12.08
CA ASN A 335 -28.90 8.54 11.81
C ASN A 335 -29.20 10.03 12.07
N VAL A 336 -28.19 10.87 12.28
CA VAL A 336 -28.37 12.31 12.42
C VAL A 336 -28.59 12.93 11.06
N SER A 337 -29.72 13.61 10.89
CA SER A 337 -30.02 14.32 9.65
C SER A 337 -29.19 15.60 9.53
N PHE A 338 -28.69 15.86 8.37
CA PHE A 338 -28.04 17.10 8.01
C PHE A 338 -28.46 17.55 6.61
N THR A 339 -28.40 18.86 6.37
CA THR A 339 -28.78 19.43 5.09
C THR A 339 -27.52 19.99 4.42
N ASN A 340 -27.27 19.57 3.18
CA ASN A 340 -26.13 20.02 2.41
C ASN A 340 -26.34 21.45 1.85
N GLN A 341 -25.31 21.99 1.22
CA GLN A 341 -25.33 23.32 0.60
C GLN A 341 -26.38 23.46 -0.51
N TYR A 342 -26.89 22.37 -1.05
CA TYR A 342 -27.93 22.36 -2.09
C TYR A 342 -29.34 22.18 -1.52
N GLY A 343 -29.51 22.15 -0.21
CA GLY A 343 -30.79 21.99 0.45
C GLY A 343 -31.28 20.55 0.56
N THR A 344 -30.48 19.56 0.22
CA THR A 344 -30.85 18.14 0.36
C THR A 344 -30.57 17.67 1.79
N THR A 345 -31.60 17.10 2.43
CA THR A 345 -31.46 16.51 3.76
C THR A 345 -31.26 15.01 3.66
N THR A 346 -30.25 14.49 4.38
CA THR A 346 -29.88 13.07 4.36
C THR A 346 -29.23 12.68 5.69
N THR A 347 -28.95 11.40 5.86
CA THR A 347 -28.17 10.85 6.98
C THR A 347 -26.92 10.16 6.48
N LEU A 348 -25.97 9.88 7.35
CA LEU A 348 -24.80 9.05 7.01
C LEU A 348 -25.24 7.65 6.55
N MET A 349 -26.25 7.07 7.18
CA MET A 349 -26.80 5.77 6.82
C MET A 349 -27.33 5.77 5.38
N ASP A 350 -28.09 6.79 4.97
CA ASP A 350 -28.61 6.91 3.61
C ASP A 350 -27.50 6.98 2.57
N LEU A 351 -26.44 7.73 2.88
CA LEU A 351 -25.28 7.86 1.99
C LEU A 351 -24.54 6.54 1.81
N LEU A 352 -24.24 5.87 2.92
CA LEU A 352 -23.55 4.58 2.90
C LEU A 352 -24.36 3.55 2.11
N THR A 353 -25.66 3.52 2.31
CA THR A 353 -26.58 2.62 1.58
C THR A 353 -26.55 2.87 0.07
N GLY A 354 -26.34 4.12 -0.36
CA GLY A 354 -26.26 4.51 -1.76
C GLY A 354 -24.94 4.17 -2.45
N THR A 355 -23.90 3.74 -1.74
CA THR A 355 -22.55 3.53 -2.31
C THR A 355 -22.25 2.11 -2.82
N GLY A 356 -23.25 1.24 -3.00
CA GLY A 356 -23.02 -0.15 -3.43
C GLY A 356 -22.51 -1.04 -2.29
N TRP A 357 -23.04 -0.86 -1.10
CA TRP A 357 -22.67 -1.56 0.14
C TRP A 357 -22.69 -3.09 0.04
N ASN A 358 -23.36 -3.66 -0.94
CA ASN A 358 -23.41 -5.10 -1.17
C ASN A 358 -22.16 -5.65 -1.88
N GLU A 359 -21.22 -4.79 -2.29
CA GLU A 359 -19.88 -5.19 -2.71
C GLU A 359 -18.95 -5.17 -1.50
N ASP A 360 -18.14 -6.22 -1.31
CA ASP A 360 -17.24 -6.30 -0.15
C ASP A 360 -16.32 -5.10 0.00
N GLN A 361 -15.80 -4.60 -1.11
CA GLN A 361 -14.91 -3.43 -1.14
C GLN A 361 -15.59 -2.13 -0.69
N ASN A 362 -16.91 -2.03 -0.76
CA ASN A 362 -17.70 -0.90 -0.29
C ASN A 362 -18.33 -1.20 1.09
N TYR A 363 -18.62 -2.46 1.35
CA TYR A 363 -19.26 -2.89 2.60
C TYR A 363 -18.32 -2.73 3.81
N LEU A 364 -17.08 -3.19 3.70
CA LEU A 364 -16.11 -3.03 4.79
C LEU A 364 -15.86 -1.56 5.17
N PRO A 365 -15.61 -0.62 4.23
CA PRO A 365 -15.53 0.80 4.55
C PRO A 365 -16.82 1.37 5.19
N ALA A 366 -17.99 0.91 4.75
CA ALA A 366 -19.25 1.34 5.36
C ALA A 366 -19.38 0.88 6.82
N LEU A 367 -18.94 -0.35 7.13
CA LEU A 367 -18.88 -0.84 8.50
C LEU A 367 -17.92 -0.01 9.36
N SER A 368 -16.79 0.43 8.80
CA SER A 368 -15.85 1.36 9.45
C SER A 368 -16.53 2.69 9.78
N GLU A 369 -17.25 3.30 8.83
CA GLU A 369 -17.97 4.55 9.04
C GLU A 369 -19.10 4.43 10.08
N LEU A 370 -19.74 3.28 10.15
CA LEU A 370 -20.74 2.99 11.18
C LEU A 370 -20.10 2.63 12.54
N ARG A 371 -18.78 2.53 12.61
CA ARG A 371 -18.01 2.06 13.79
C ARG A 371 -18.47 0.71 14.30
N VAL A 372 -18.84 -0.19 13.37
CA VAL A 372 -19.13 -1.57 13.73
C VAL A 372 -17.87 -2.19 14.37
N PRO A 373 -17.95 -2.89 15.49
CA PRO A 373 -16.81 -3.58 16.09
C PRO A 373 -16.12 -4.52 15.10
N VAL A 374 -14.80 -4.63 15.19
CA VAL A 374 -14.01 -5.44 14.22
C VAL A 374 -14.43 -6.90 14.25
N GLU A 375 -14.76 -7.44 15.42
CA GLU A 375 -15.27 -8.80 15.61
C GLU A 375 -16.60 -9.08 14.90
N ASP A 376 -17.34 -8.05 14.55
CA ASP A 376 -18.61 -8.14 13.81
C ASP A 376 -18.42 -7.86 12.31
N ARG A 377 -17.22 -7.50 11.85
CA ARG A 377 -16.89 -7.29 10.43
C ARG A 377 -16.34 -8.59 9.84
N VAL A 378 -17.23 -9.56 9.64
CA VAL A 378 -16.87 -10.94 9.29
C VAL A 378 -16.95 -11.18 7.79
N PHE A 379 -15.80 -11.49 7.19
CA PHE A 379 -15.63 -11.86 5.78
C PHE A 379 -15.18 -13.33 5.66
N GLY A 380 -14.18 -13.68 4.86
CA GLY A 380 -13.71 -15.04 4.68
C GLY A 380 -14.50 -15.82 3.64
N ASN A 381 -14.83 -17.09 3.88
CA ASN A 381 -15.52 -17.94 2.92
C ASN A 381 -16.86 -17.33 2.47
N GLY A 382 -17.04 -17.23 1.15
CA GLY A 382 -18.21 -16.57 0.56
C GLY A 382 -18.04 -15.08 0.33
N HIS A 383 -16.90 -14.52 0.70
CA HIS A 383 -16.51 -13.12 0.48
C HIS A 383 -15.22 -13.02 -0.34
N TYR A 384 -14.86 -11.80 -0.78
CA TYR A 384 -13.91 -11.58 -1.85
C TYR A 384 -12.83 -10.55 -1.52
N LEU A 385 -12.43 -10.44 -0.26
CA LEU A 385 -11.32 -9.63 0.20
C LEU A 385 -10.04 -10.48 0.18
N ARG A 386 -9.17 -10.22 -0.78
CA ARG A 386 -7.89 -10.92 -0.92
C ARG A 386 -6.95 -10.64 0.24
N PRO A 387 -6.26 -11.63 0.82
CA PRO A 387 -5.24 -11.36 1.84
C PRO A 387 -3.99 -10.72 1.24
N CYS A 388 -3.27 -9.94 2.02
CA CYS A 388 -1.89 -9.55 1.71
C CYS A 388 -0.99 -10.79 1.71
N MET A 389 0.18 -10.73 1.06
CA MET A 389 1.12 -11.87 1.07
C MET A 389 1.77 -12.06 2.43
N ILE A 390 2.31 -10.98 2.98
CA ILE A 390 2.90 -10.93 4.33
C ILE A 390 2.19 -9.83 5.10
N GLU A 391 1.55 -10.19 6.20
CA GLU A 391 0.82 -9.24 7.04
C GLU A 391 1.18 -9.42 8.51
N PHE A 392 1.73 -8.38 9.10
CA PHE A 392 2.09 -8.34 10.50
C PHE A 392 1.36 -7.19 11.18
N ILE A 393 0.59 -7.47 12.21
CA ILE A 393 -0.23 -6.47 12.91
C ILE A 393 0.24 -6.32 14.36
N GLY A 394 0.53 -5.09 14.78
CA GLY A 394 0.91 -4.76 16.15
C GLY A 394 2.24 -5.39 16.59
N CYS A 395 3.14 -5.68 15.65
CA CYS A 395 4.39 -6.37 15.95
C CYS A 395 5.54 -5.39 16.25
N THR A 396 6.52 -5.84 17.01
CA THR A 396 7.71 -5.04 17.37
C THR A 396 8.99 -5.78 16.97
N ASN A 397 9.95 -5.05 16.40
CA ASN A 397 11.22 -5.57 15.89
C ASN A 397 10.99 -6.63 14.81
N VAL A 398 10.66 -6.16 13.62
CA VAL A 398 10.36 -6.96 12.43
C VAL A 398 11.51 -6.89 11.45
N LEU A 399 11.99 -8.03 10.96
CA LEU A 399 13.01 -8.13 9.91
C LEU A 399 12.47 -8.90 8.71
N LEU A 400 12.56 -8.29 7.53
CA LEU A 400 12.24 -8.87 6.23
C LEU A 400 13.51 -8.79 5.37
N GLN A 401 14.12 -9.93 4.97
CA GLN A 401 15.46 -9.84 4.38
C GLN A 401 15.77 -10.89 3.32
N HIS A 402 16.29 -10.46 2.17
CA HIS A 402 16.98 -11.25 1.12
C HIS A 402 16.14 -12.31 0.41
N TYR A 403 14.84 -12.27 0.40
CA TYR A 403 13.99 -13.18 -0.36
C TYR A 403 13.29 -12.48 -1.53
N HIS A 404 12.63 -13.26 -2.35
CA HIS A 404 11.89 -12.84 -3.52
C HIS A 404 10.40 -13.21 -3.35
N THR A 405 9.48 -12.26 -3.51
CA THR A 405 8.03 -12.51 -3.54
C THR A 405 7.53 -12.55 -4.97
N GLN A 406 6.67 -13.51 -5.30
CA GLN A 406 6.07 -13.65 -6.64
C GLN A 406 4.58 -13.98 -6.56
N ASN A 407 3.81 -13.53 -7.55
CA ASN A 407 2.39 -13.89 -7.72
C ASN A 407 1.59 -13.73 -6.44
N THR A 408 1.70 -12.59 -5.79
CA THR A 408 1.07 -12.34 -4.50
C THR A 408 -0.44 -12.07 -4.66
N PRO A 409 -1.28 -12.50 -3.71
CA PRO A 409 -2.73 -12.31 -3.84
C PRO A 409 -3.16 -10.85 -3.88
N PHE A 410 -2.47 -10.00 -3.10
CA PHE A 410 -2.74 -8.58 -2.90
C PHE A 410 -1.42 -7.87 -2.58
N TRP A 411 -1.38 -6.87 -1.72
CA TRP A 411 -0.17 -6.18 -1.27
C TRP A 411 0.90 -7.18 -0.83
N GLN A 412 2.13 -6.99 -1.26
CA GLN A 412 3.19 -7.98 -1.03
C GLN A 412 3.64 -7.99 0.42
N HIS A 413 3.83 -6.80 1.02
CA HIS A 413 4.27 -6.67 2.42
C HIS A 413 3.44 -5.58 3.09
N HIS A 414 2.68 -5.96 4.11
CA HIS A 414 1.77 -5.08 4.81
C HIS A 414 1.97 -5.13 6.34
N PRO A 415 3.04 -4.52 6.87
CA PRO A 415 3.13 -4.30 8.31
C PRO A 415 2.14 -3.20 8.72
N THR A 416 1.32 -3.49 9.74
CA THR A 416 0.32 -2.60 10.31
C THR A 416 0.59 -2.37 11.78
N ASP A 417 0.55 -1.12 12.27
CA ASP A 417 0.81 -0.78 13.68
C ASP A 417 2.11 -1.41 14.22
N CYS A 418 3.09 -1.62 13.35
CA CYS A 418 4.36 -2.21 13.73
C CYS A 418 5.38 -1.15 14.13
N THR A 419 6.21 -1.48 15.10
CA THR A 419 7.30 -0.62 15.56
C THR A 419 8.65 -1.29 15.33
N ASN A 420 9.62 -0.53 14.80
CA ASN A 420 10.94 -1.00 14.42
C ASN A 420 10.87 -2.10 13.33
N VAL A 421 10.63 -1.68 12.11
CA VAL A 421 10.54 -2.56 10.93
C VAL A 421 11.74 -2.31 10.02
N VAL A 422 12.42 -3.37 9.63
CA VAL A 422 13.48 -3.33 8.62
C VAL A 422 13.11 -4.26 7.48
N ILE A 423 13.12 -3.72 6.25
CA ILE A 423 13.09 -4.52 5.02
C ILE A 423 14.35 -4.21 4.22
N ASP A 424 15.15 -5.24 3.94
CA ASP A 424 16.50 -5.10 3.39
C ASP A 424 16.78 -6.18 2.34
N GLY A 425 17.19 -5.76 1.15
CA GLY A 425 17.62 -6.67 0.09
C GLY A 425 16.52 -7.61 -0.44
N VAL A 426 15.26 -7.32 -0.21
CA VAL A 426 14.12 -8.08 -0.74
C VAL A 426 13.90 -7.73 -2.21
N PHE A 427 13.45 -8.69 -3.00
CA PHE A 427 12.90 -8.44 -4.32
C PHE A 427 11.37 -8.63 -4.31
N ALA A 428 10.63 -7.53 -4.34
CA ALA A 428 9.19 -7.52 -4.44
C ALA A 428 8.79 -7.54 -5.92
N ASP A 429 8.48 -8.73 -6.46
CA ASP A 429 8.26 -8.99 -7.88
C ASP A 429 6.88 -9.64 -8.10
N SER A 430 5.84 -8.82 -8.08
CA SER A 430 4.50 -9.27 -8.39
C SER A 430 3.70 -8.16 -9.06
N VAL A 431 3.22 -8.43 -10.26
CA VAL A 431 2.67 -7.40 -11.17
C VAL A 431 1.16 -7.52 -11.37
N GLY A 432 0.49 -8.26 -10.51
CA GLY A 432 -0.97 -8.36 -10.51
C GLY A 432 -1.66 -7.12 -9.93
N PRO A 433 -3.01 -7.13 -9.91
CA PRO A 433 -3.81 -6.01 -9.42
C PRO A 433 -3.58 -5.77 -7.93
N ASN A 434 -3.29 -4.52 -7.56
CA ASN A 434 -2.97 -4.12 -6.19
C ASN A 434 -1.81 -4.94 -5.59
N ASN A 435 -0.84 -5.30 -6.40
CA ASN A 435 0.38 -5.92 -5.92
C ASN A 435 1.42 -4.82 -5.62
N ASP A 436 1.05 -3.93 -4.70
CA ASP A 436 1.96 -2.95 -4.14
C ASP A 436 3.14 -3.69 -3.48
N GLY A 437 4.35 -3.12 -3.53
CA GLY A 437 5.55 -3.81 -3.04
C GLY A 437 5.69 -3.79 -1.52
N PHE A 438 5.53 -2.61 -0.91
CA PHE A 438 5.64 -2.41 0.52
C PHE A 438 4.67 -1.34 1.01
N ASP A 439 3.73 -1.73 1.84
CA ASP A 439 2.63 -0.91 2.36
C ASP A 439 2.68 -0.80 3.89
N PRO A 440 3.60 0.00 4.45
CA PRO A 440 3.59 0.21 5.89
C PRO A 440 2.38 1.06 6.28
N ASP A 441 1.49 0.50 7.12
CA ASP A 441 0.27 1.16 7.60
C ASP A 441 0.40 1.50 9.09
N ALA A 442 0.36 2.78 9.44
CA ALA A 442 0.46 3.28 10.81
C ALA A 442 1.72 2.79 11.57
N CYS A 443 2.77 2.44 10.87
CA CYS A 443 4.03 1.97 11.47
C CYS A 443 4.88 3.11 12.00
N ASN A 444 5.77 2.79 12.94
CA ASN A 444 6.70 3.73 13.54
C ASN A 444 8.13 3.18 13.56
N TYR A 445 9.08 3.97 13.08
CA TYR A 445 10.48 3.58 12.86
C TYR A 445 10.61 2.44 11.84
N VAL A 446 10.70 2.82 10.58
CA VAL A 446 10.80 1.89 9.45
C VAL A 446 12.04 2.20 8.63
N LEU A 447 12.80 1.17 8.24
CA LEU A 447 13.91 1.26 7.31
C LEU A 447 13.64 0.36 6.10
N VAL A 448 13.61 0.96 4.94
CA VAL A 448 13.52 0.28 3.63
C VAL A 448 14.83 0.52 2.92
N GLN A 449 15.61 -0.53 2.67
CA GLN A 449 16.89 -0.37 1.99
C GLN A 449 17.24 -1.55 1.08
N ASN A 450 17.99 -1.27 0.01
CA ASN A 450 18.46 -2.26 -0.95
C ASN A 450 17.34 -3.11 -1.58
N VAL A 451 16.10 -2.63 -1.56
CA VAL A 451 14.93 -3.36 -2.06
C VAL A 451 14.77 -3.10 -3.55
N GLN A 452 14.46 -4.17 -4.28
CA GLN A 452 14.08 -4.10 -5.69
C GLN A 452 12.56 -4.28 -5.81
N PHE A 453 11.94 -3.48 -6.68
CA PHE A 453 10.50 -3.49 -6.90
C PHE A 453 10.19 -3.68 -8.38
N ASN A 454 9.38 -4.68 -8.70
CA ASN A 454 8.69 -4.86 -9.97
C ASN A 454 7.22 -5.15 -9.64
N THR A 455 6.38 -4.12 -9.64
CA THR A 455 5.07 -4.18 -9.00
C THR A 455 3.93 -3.90 -9.95
N GLY A 456 2.79 -4.49 -9.66
CA GLY A 456 1.56 -4.26 -10.40
C GLY A 456 0.77 -3.03 -9.94
N ASP A 457 1.18 -2.41 -8.84
CA ASP A 457 0.66 -1.16 -8.29
C ASP A 457 1.84 -0.36 -7.71
N ASP A 458 1.69 0.41 -6.65
CA ASP A 458 2.79 1.24 -6.13
C ASP A 458 3.98 0.39 -5.62
N CYS A 459 5.21 0.84 -5.82
CA CYS A 459 6.38 0.15 -5.27
C CYS A 459 6.42 0.25 -3.74
N ILE A 460 6.27 1.46 -3.22
CA ILE A 460 6.11 1.74 -1.79
C ILE A 460 4.89 2.63 -1.65
N ALA A 461 3.93 2.28 -0.77
CA ALA A 461 2.79 3.12 -0.50
C ALA A 461 2.52 3.23 1.01
N MET A 462 2.95 4.34 1.59
CA MET A 462 2.78 4.64 3.02
C MET A 462 1.33 4.93 3.34
N LYS A 463 0.78 4.23 4.33
CA LYS A 463 -0.63 4.28 4.71
C LYS A 463 -0.81 4.52 6.20
N SER A 464 -1.98 5.03 6.62
CA SER A 464 -2.31 5.24 8.03
C SER A 464 -3.82 5.25 8.26
N GLY A 465 -4.45 4.13 7.94
CA GLY A 465 -5.88 3.97 8.12
C GLY A 465 -6.74 4.64 7.04
N LYS A 466 -7.96 4.14 6.96
CA LYS A 466 -8.98 4.64 6.04
C LYS A 466 -10.27 4.89 6.83
N TYR A 467 -10.89 6.04 6.58
CA TYR A 467 -12.11 6.48 7.29
C TYR A 467 -11.93 6.57 8.80
N LEU A 468 -12.71 5.84 9.58
CA LEU A 468 -12.66 5.86 11.05
C LEU A 468 -11.70 4.82 11.66
N ASP A 469 -11.06 3.98 10.84
CA ASP A 469 -10.07 3.01 11.32
C ASP A 469 -8.69 3.68 11.45
N THR A 470 -8.60 4.66 12.32
CA THR A 470 -7.42 5.48 12.59
C THR A 470 -6.80 5.22 13.98
N GLY A 471 -7.25 4.16 14.66
CA GLY A 471 -6.89 3.88 16.05
C GLY A 471 -5.40 3.60 16.27
N TYR A 472 -4.70 3.15 15.23
CA TYR A 472 -3.26 2.89 15.28
C TYR A 472 -2.38 4.15 15.16
N GLY A 473 -2.96 5.28 14.75
CA GLY A 473 -2.23 6.54 14.63
C GLY A 473 -1.53 6.73 13.28
N PRO A 474 -0.63 7.72 13.17
CA PRO A 474 0.02 8.06 11.92
C PRO A 474 1.14 7.07 11.55
N MET A 475 1.38 6.91 10.25
CA MET A 475 2.62 6.37 9.71
C MET A 475 3.74 7.39 9.89
N GLN A 476 4.87 7.01 10.51
CA GLN A 476 5.90 8.00 10.82
C GLN A 476 7.31 7.41 11.00
N ASN A 477 8.30 8.30 10.86
CA ASN A 477 9.72 7.99 11.08
C ASN A 477 10.22 6.87 10.15
N ILE A 478 10.06 7.08 8.85
CA ILE A 478 10.50 6.12 7.82
C ILE A 478 11.71 6.64 7.05
N VAL A 479 12.67 5.77 6.84
CA VAL A 479 13.80 5.96 5.93
C VAL A 479 13.68 4.99 4.77
N VAL A 480 13.78 5.51 3.55
CA VAL A 480 13.85 4.73 2.30
C VAL A 480 15.16 5.08 1.60
N GLN A 481 16.03 4.10 1.39
CA GLN A 481 17.33 4.37 0.75
C GLN A 481 17.81 3.22 -0.12
N ASP A 482 18.59 3.56 -1.15
CA ASP A 482 19.30 2.61 -1.98
C ASP A 482 18.39 1.55 -2.63
N CYS A 483 17.16 1.97 -3.03
CA CYS A 483 16.15 1.10 -3.61
C CYS A 483 16.08 1.27 -5.14
N THR A 484 15.68 0.19 -5.82
CA THR A 484 15.49 0.16 -7.26
C THR A 484 14.03 -0.14 -7.60
N MET A 485 13.40 0.66 -8.47
CA MET A 485 12.02 0.51 -8.92
C MET A 485 12.01 0.27 -10.43
N GLN A 486 11.63 -0.94 -10.83
CA GLN A 486 11.64 -1.37 -12.22
C GLN A 486 10.32 -1.04 -12.93
N SER A 487 9.23 -1.05 -12.19
CA SER A 487 7.88 -0.81 -12.70
C SER A 487 6.94 -0.46 -11.53
N GLY A 488 5.74 -0.01 -11.84
CA GLY A 488 4.69 0.24 -10.84
C GLY A 488 3.84 1.47 -11.14
N HIS A 489 2.77 1.67 -10.39
CA HIS A 489 1.92 2.84 -10.53
C HIS A 489 2.57 4.11 -9.92
N GLY A 490 3.29 3.94 -8.84
CA GLY A 490 4.08 4.98 -8.20
C GLY A 490 5.37 4.40 -7.63
N GLY A 491 6.49 5.09 -7.76
CA GLY A 491 7.76 4.66 -7.18
C GLY A 491 7.74 4.86 -5.66
N LEU A 492 7.79 6.09 -5.21
CA LEU A 492 7.60 6.44 -3.81
C LEU A 492 6.23 7.11 -3.65
N THR A 493 5.30 6.41 -3.01
CA THR A 493 3.92 6.86 -2.86
C THR A 493 3.58 7.09 -1.39
N ILE A 494 2.82 8.15 -1.11
CA ILE A 494 2.16 8.41 0.17
C ILE A 494 0.65 8.44 -0.09
N GLY A 495 -0.09 7.56 0.58
CA GLY A 495 -1.53 7.42 0.43
C GLY A 495 -1.95 6.26 -0.48
N SER A 496 -3.27 6.24 -0.87
CA SER A 496 -4.35 7.18 -0.53
C SER A 496 -4.91 7.01 0.89
N GLU A 497 -4.78 5.85 1.50
CA GLU A 497 -5.25 5.54 2.84
C GLU A 497 -4.33 6.22 3.86
N LEU A 498 -4.69 7.45 4.29
CA LEU A 498 -3.87 8.24 5.22
C LEU A 498 -4.70 9.03 6.24
N SER A 499 -5.83 8.47 6.66
CA SER A 499 -6.78 9.16 7.54
C SER A 499 -6.20 9.57 8.90
N ALA A 500 -5.16 8.89 9.40
CA ALA A 500 -4.43 9.29 10.59
C ALA A 500 -3.18 10.15 10.30
N GLY A 501 -2.79 10.27 9.02
CA GLY A 501 -1.66 11.09 8.58
C GLY A 501 -0.34 10.34 8.41
N VAL A 502 0.56 10.94 7.61
CA VAL A 502 1.92 10.44 7.35
C VAL A 502 2.91 11.56 7.61
N GLN A 503 3.99 11.28 8.35
CA GLN A 503 4.99 12.29 8.68
C GLN A 503 6.40 11.72 8.88
N ASN A 504 7.40 12.60 8.80
CA ASN A 504 8.81 12.28 9.02
C ASN A 504 9.29 11.18 8.06
N VAL A 505 9.19 11.48 6.77
CA VAL A 505 9.58 10.60 5.66
C VAL A 505 10.90 11.09 5.08
N TYR A 506 11.88 10.21 5.02
CA TYR A 506 13.22 10.51 4.55
C TYR A 506 13.61 9.52 3.45
N ALA A 507 13.84 10.01 2.23
CA ALA A 507 14.21 9.15 1.11
C ALA A 507 15.49 9.65 0.42
N ARG A 508 16.38 8.71 0.03
CA ARG A 508 17.57 9.04 -0.77
C ARG A 508 18.00 7.90 -1.67
N ASN A 509 18.80 8.24 -2.69
CA ASN A 509 19.44 7.28 -3.60
C ASN A 509 18.45 6.27 -4.19
N LEU A 510 17.34 6.76 -4.74
CA LEU A 510 16.35 5.92 -5.41
C LEU A 510 16.67 5.86 -6.91
N THR A 511 16.76 4.64 -7.44
CA THR A 511 16.91 4.43 -8.88
C THR A 511 15.61 3.87 -9.44
N MET A 512 14.91 4.69 -10.20
CA MET A 512 13.64 4.34 -10.82
C MET A 512 13.90 3.98 -12.28
N GLN A 513 14.21 2.71 -12.53
CA GLN A 513 14.73 2.23 -13.81
C GLN A 513 13.67 2.18 -14.90
N ASN A 514 12.41 1.90 -14.55
CA ASN A 514 11.33 1.75 -15.52
C ASN A 514 11.73 0.79 -16.66
N GLU A 515 12.17 -0.41 -16.31
CA GLU A 515 12.71 -1.39 -17.26
C GLU A 515 11.62 -1.93 -18.18
N ASN A 516 10.41 -2.07 -17.67
CA ASN A 516 9.27 -2.62 -18.39
C ASN A 516 8.43 -1.53 -19.07
N TRP A 517 9.10 -0.59 -19.70
CA TRP A 517 8.53 0.63 -20.28
C TRP A 517 7.20 0.48 -21.03
N ALA A 518 7.04 -0.60 -21.79
CA ALA A 518 5.87 -0.80 -22.64
C ALA A 518 4.80 -1.70 -21.99
N SER A 519 5.23 -2.66 -21.18
CA SER A 519 4.37 -3.73 -20.69
C SER A 519 3.86 -3.50 -19.27
N ASN A 520 4.72 -3.01 -18.40
CA ASN A 520 4.39 -2.68 -17.02
C ASN A 520 5.23 -1.48 -16.56
N PRO A 521 4.97 -0.27 -17.10
CA PRO A 521 5.82 0.88 -16.84
C PRO A 521 5.70 1.39 -15.41
N LEU A 522 6.75 2.11 -14.97
CA LEU A 522 6.63 3.02 -13.87
C LEU A 522 5.86 4.26 -14.34
N ASN A 523 4.68 4.51 -13.77
CA ASN A 523 3.82 5.59 -14.22
C ASN A 523 4.18 6.94 -13.58
N ILE A 524 4.45 6.97 -12.27
CA ILE A 524 4.76 8.19 -11.51
C ILE A 524 5.96 7.92 -10.61
N ALA A 525 6.91 8.84 -10.55
CA ALA A 525 8.08 8.66 -9.71
C ALA A 525 7.77 8.95 -8.23
N LEU A 526 7.30 10.17 -7.95
CA LEU A 526 6.95 10.61 -6.61
C LEU A 526 5.47 10.96 -6.57
N ARG A 527 4.72 10.22 -5.78
CA ARG A 527 3.25 10.27 -5.79
C ARG A 527 2.69 10.54 -4.40
N PHE A 528 1.95 11.65 -4.28
CA PHE A 528 1.23 12.05 -3.07
C PHE A 528 -0.26 12.02 -3.40
N LYS A 529 -0.98 11.00 -2.94
CA LYS A 529 -2.37 10.78 -3.33
C LYS A 529 -3.29 10.75 -2.11
N THR A 530 -4.35 11.55 -2.15
CA THR A 530 -5.39 11.62 -1.14
C THR A 530 -6.70 12.10 -1.77
N ASN A 531 -7.75 12.16 -1.00
CA ASN A 531 -8.99 12.81 -1.40
C ASN A 531 -9.69 13.46 -0.21
N MET A 532 -10.79 14.14 -0.49
CA MET A 532 -11.54 14.92 0.49
C MET A 532 -12.16 14.06 1.61
N ASN A 533 -12.20 12.75 1.46
CA ASN A 533 -12.80 11.82 2.43
C ASN A 533 -11.76 11.16 3.35
N ARG A 534 -10.46 11.36 3.07
CA ARG A 534 -9.39 10.69 3.84
C ARG A 534 -9.08 11.40 5.15
N GLY A 535 -9.07 12.73 5.18
CA GLY A 535 -8.55 13.48 6.32
C GLY A 535 -7.04 13.33 6.46
N GLY A 536 -6.55 13.45 7.69
CA GLY A 536 -5.13 13.27 7.99
C GLY A 536 -4.22 14.37 7.43
N PHE A 537 -2.96 14.04 7.28
CA PHE A 537 -1.95 14.97 6.80
C PHE A 537 -0.78 14.25 6.12
N ILE A 538 -0.07 14.98 5.25
CA ILE A 538 1.27 14.62 4.76
C ILE A 538 2.19 15.76 5.13
N LYS A 539 3.18 15.52 5.99
CA LYS A 539 4.11 16.57 6.41
C LYS A 539 5.49 16.05 6.76
N ASN A 540 6.47 16.94 6.73
CA ASN A 540 7.85 16.59 7.06
C ASN A 540 8.38 15.48 6.15
N VAL A 541 8.48 15.76 4.86
CA VAL A 541 8.99 14.82 3.84
C VAL A 541 10.26 15.39 3.22
N TRP A 542 11.33 14.61 3.22
CA TRP A 542 12.61 14.97 2.58
C TRP A 542 13.04 13.87 1.61
N ILE A 543 13.12 14.22 0.34
CA ILE A 543 13.55 13.33 -0.74
C ILE A 543 14.79 13.94 -1.39
N ASN A 544 15.89 13.19 -1.40
CA ASN A 544 17.15 13.64 -1.94
C ASN A 544 17.83 12.58 -2.81
N GLY A 545 17.91 12.83 -4.11
CA GLY A 545 18.57 11.92 -5.05
C GLY A 545 17.62 10.84 -5.56
N VAL A 546 16.94 11.14 -6.66
CA VAL A 546 16.14 10.20 -7.45
C VAL A 546 16.66 10.22 -8.88
N THR A 547 17.07 9.07 -9.37
CA THR A 547 17.58 8.92 -10.75
C THR A 547 16.58 8.13 -11.59
N LEU A 548 16.19 8.67 -12.74
CA LEU A 548 15.25 8.05 -13.67
C LEU A 548 15.92 7.92 -15.05
N PRO A 549 16.73 6.87 -15.28
CA PRO A 549 17.47 6.71 -16.54
C PRO A 549 16.55 6.55 -17.75
N ASN A 550 15.35 6.00 -17.55
CA ASN A 550 14.33 5.83 -18.59
C ASN A 550 13.07 6.70 -18.37
N GLY A 551 13.01 7.54 -17.31
CA GLY A 551 11.85 8.36 -16.94
C GLY A 551 10.62 7.57 -16.52
N VAL A 552 9.44 8.13 -16.76
CA VAL A 552 8.15 7.49 -16.46
C VAL A 552 7.31 7.37 -17.73
N ASN A 553 6.43 6.37 -17.78
CA ASN A 553 5.49 6.20 -18.88
C ASN A 553 4.05 6.28 -18.39
N LEU A 554 3.43 7.43 -18.55
CA LEU A 554 2.06 7.70 -18.16
C LEU A 554 1.02 6.99 -19.03
N ALA A 555 1.42 6.51 -20.22
CA ALA A 555 0.51 5.84 -21.15
C ALA A 555 0.25 4.37 -20.83
N GLY A 556 0.99 3.76 -19.91
CA GLY A 556 0.92 2.34 -19.61
C GLY A 556 -0.47 1.86 -19.20
N LYS A 557 -0.60 1.32 -18.00
CA LYS A 557 -1.87 0.77 -17.46
C LYS A 557 -3.06 1.73 -17.47
N TYR A 558 -2.79 3.02 -17.39
CA TYR A 558 -3.82 4.05 -17.36
C TYR A 558 -4.13 4.64 -18.75
N GLY A 559 -3.61 4.02 -19.80
CA GLY A 559 -3.84 4.49 -21.17
C GLY A 559 -5.33 4.72 -21.45
N GLY A 560 -5.70 5.95 -21.70
CA GLY A 560 -7.02 6.37 -22.13
C GLY A 560 -8.06 6.65 -21.05
N GLY A 561 -8.13 5.90 -19.98
CA GLY A 561 -9.17 6.03 -18.94
C GLY A 561 -8.94 7.22 -18.00
N ALA A 562 -8.32 6.98 -16.90
CA ALA A 562 -8.09 8.00 -15.87
C ALA A 562 -7.17 9.14 -16.32
N LEU A 563 -6.14 8.84 -17.10
CA LEU A 563 -5.27 9.88 -17.67
C LEU A 563 -6.04 10.77 -18.67
N GLY A 564 -6.97 10.20 -19.44
CA GLY A 564 -7.82 10.97 -20.34
C GLY A 564 -8.72 11.92 -19.57
N ALA A 565 -9.26 11.51 -18.44
CA ALA A 565 -10.06 12.36 -17.57
C ALA A 565 -9.22 13.51 -17.00
N ALA A 566 -7.99 13.23 -16.55
CA ALA A 566 -7.05 14.23 -16.06
C ALA A 566 -6.74 15.30 -17.09
N ILE A 567 -6.37 14.84 -18.26
CA ILE A 567 -6.03 15.74 -19.36
C ILE A 567 -7.25 16.58 -19.73
N SER A 568 -8.45 16.00 -19.78
CA SER A 568 -9.68 16.72 -20.08
C SER A 568 -9.96 17.82 -19.05
N LYS A 569 -9.77 17.57 -17.77
CA LYS A 569 -9.90 18.60 -16.73
C LYS A 569 -8.87 19.71 -16.91
N ILE A 570 -7.61 19.33 -17.07
CA ILE A 570 -6.50 20.28 -17.20
C ILE A 570 -6.65 21.14 -18.46
N THR A 571 -7.17 20.59 -19.52
CA THR A 571 -7.32 21.30 -20.80
C THR A 571 -8.66 22.01 -20.98
N GLY A 572 -9.61 21.79 -20.08
CA GLY A 572 -10.98 22.29 -20.25
C GLY A 572 -11.73 21.71 -21.45
N THR A 573 -11.20 20.66 -22.07
CA THR A 573 -11.84 20.00 -23.22
C THR A 573 -12.82 18.92 -22.77
N GLY A 574 -13.43 19.09 -21.60
CA GLY A 574 -14.30 18.11 -20.98
C GLY A 574 -15.28 17.47 -21.94
N THR A 575 -15.18 16.18 -22.12
CA THR A 575 -16.32 15.39 -22.59
C THR A 575 -17.34 15.36 -21.46
N THR A 576 -18.58 15.65 -21.78
CA THR A 576 -19.71 15.60 -20.84
C THR A 576 -19.64 14.33 -19.99
N GLY A 577 -19.44 14.47 -18.71
CA GLY A 577 -19.32 13.36 -17.77
C GLY A 577 -17.95 13.17 -17.14
N LEU A 578 -16.87 13.68 -17.71
CA LEU A 578 -15.53 13.65 -17.13
C LEU A 578 -15.15 14.97 -16.44
N ALA A 579 -15.83 16.06 -16.80
CA ALA A 579 -15.56 17.39 -16.24
C ALA A 579 -15.98 17.56 -14.78
N THR A 580 -16.79 16.66 -14.25
CA THR A 580 -17.34 16.75 -12.90
C THR A 580 -16.57 15.93 -11.88
N ASN A 581 -15.65 15.08 -12.30
CA ASN A 581 -14.89 14.25 -11.39
C ASN A 581 -13.59 13.74 -12.03
N PRO A 582 -12.60 14.56 -12.14
CA PRO A 582 -11.30 14.13 -12.61
C PRO A 582 -10.48 13.57 -11.46
N SER A 583 -10.55 12.33 -11.25
CA SER A 583 -9.61 11.59 -10.43
C SER A 583 -8.23 11.68 -11.00
N THR A 584 -7.36 12.64 -10.55
CA THR A 584 -6.38 12.60 -11.56
C THR A 584 -5.03 13.13 -11.34
N GLY A 585 -4.56 13.61 -10.42
CA GLY A 585 -3.15 13.93 -10.27
C GLY A 585 -2.13 12.98 -10.95
N GLN A 586 -2.53 12.39 -12.04
CA GLN A 586 -1.80 11.31 -12.71
C GLN A 586 -0.98 11.81 -13.89
N GLY A 587 -0.84 13.09 -14.02
CA GLY A 587 -0.19 13.65 -15.20
C GLY A 587 1.29 13.96 -15.06
N GLY A 588 1.99 13.64 -13.98
CA GLY A 588 3.32 14.14 -13.75
C GLY A 588 4.36 13.12 -13.29
N LEU A 589 5.63 13.44 -13.50
CA LEU A 589 6.74 12.70 -12.88
C LEU A 589 6.71 12.87 -11.35
N ILE A 590 6.35 14.07 -10.89
CA ILE A 590 6.03 14.36 -9.48
C ILE A 590 4.57 14.78 -9.44
N ALA A 591 3.74 14.05 -8.70
CA ALA A 591 2.30 14.27 -8.66
C ALA A 591 1.77 14.38 -7.22
N PHE A 592 1.09 15.48 -6.95
CA PHE A 592 0.24 15.68 -5.77
C PHE A 592 -1.21 15.66 -6.25
N ASP A 593 -1.96 14.67 -5.79
CA ASP A 593 -3.34 14.44 -6.17
C ASP A 593 -4.23 14.40 -4.93
N CYS A 594 -4.88 15.51 -4.60
CA CYS A 594 -5.84 15.60 -3.50
C CYS A 594 -7.27 15.30 -3.92
N ASP A 595 -7.47 14.81 -5.13
CA ASP A 595 -8.76 14.41 -5.68
C ASP A 595 -8.74 12.94 -6.19
N TYR A 596 -7.87 12.11 -5.59
CA TYR A 596 -7.68 10.73 -5.99
C TYR A 596 -8.91 9.89 -5.72
N SER A 597 -9.51 9.33 -6.79
CA SER A 597 -10.67 8.42 -6.71
C SER A 597 -11.80 8.91 -5.78
N PRO A 598 -12.35 10.11 -5.96
CA PRO A 598 -13.32 10.68 -5.04
C PRO A 598 -14.69 9.99 -5.12
N SER A 599 -15.00 9.27 -6.20
CA SER A 599 -16.27 8.57 -6.38
C SER A 599 -16.32 7.30 -5.51
N GLY A 600 -17.32 7.15 -4.69
CA GLY A 600 -17.51 5.99 -3.81
C GLY A 600 -17.10 6.22 -2.36
N ASP A 601 -16.32 7.25 -2.08
CA ASP A 601 -15.90 7.62 -0.73
C ASP A 601 -16.64 8.87 -0.21
N ALA A 602 -17.73 9.28 -0.83
CA ALA A 602 -18.39 10.58 -0.65
C ALA A 602 -19.28 10.68 0.61
N VAL A 603 -18.93 9.98 1.67
CA VAL A 603 -19.73 9.97 2.91
C VAL A 603 -19.19 10.92 3.98
N ARG A 604 -17.95 11.30 3.90
CA ARG A 604 -17.31 12.29 4.79
C ARG A 604 -16.53 13.32 4.01
N TRP A 605 -16.30 14.43 4.68
CA TRP A 605 -15.63 15.57 4.09
C TRP A 605 -14.57 16.09 5.05
N THR A 606 -13.38 15.54 4.91
CA THR A 606 -12.22 15.85 5.76
C THR A 606 -10.97 15.98 4.88
N PRO A 607 -10.73 17.18 4.31
CA PRO A 607 -9.56 17.41 3.46
C PRO A 607 -8.27 17.12 4.21
N SER A 608 -7.31 16.52 3.51
CA SER A 608 -5.97 16.29 4.05
C SER A 608 -5.14 17.58 4.01
N VAL A 609 -4.23 17.74 4.98
CA VAL A 609 -3.27 18.85 5.04
C VAL A 609 -1.92 18.38 4.50
N ILE A 610 -1.39 19.07 3.48
CA ILE A 610 -0.07 18.76 2.89
C ILE A 610 0.85 19.96 3.13
N SER A 611 1.99 19.72 3.81
CA SER A 611 2.93 20.79 4.16
C SER A 611 4.34 20.29 4.46
N ASN A 612 5.33 21.19 4.37
CA ASN A 612 6.74 20.92 4.68
C ASN A 612 7.32 19.73 3.93
N ILE A 613 7.38 19.84 2.60
CA ILE A 613 7.89 18.81 1.71
C ILE A 613 9.09 19.38 0.95
N ASN A 614 10.21 18.66 1.00
CA ASN A 614 11.46 19.05 0.39
C ASN A 614 11.91 17.96 -0.59
N ILE A 615 11.98 18.28 -1.87
CA ILE A 615 12.39 17.38 -2.95
C ILE A 615 13.61 17.99 -3.62
N THR A 616 14.72 17.26 -3.61
CA THR A 616 15.97 17.73 -4.19
C THR A 616 16.65 16.66 -5.04
N ASN A 617 17.40 17.09 -6.04
CA ASN A 617 18.25 16.21 -6.83
C ASN A 617 17.48 15.07 -7.53
N VAL A 618 16.34 15.37 -8.13
CA VAL A 618 15.63 14.46 -9.03
C VAL A 618 16.21 14.63 -10.43
N ASN A 619 16.73 13.55 -11.01
CA ASN A 619 17.42 13.59 -12.28
C ASN A 619 16.83 12.62 -13.30
N ALA A 620 16.12 13.17 -14.26
CA ALA A 620 15.58 12.48 -15.45
C ALA A 620 16.24 12.99 -16.74
N SER A 621 17.43 13.57 -16.67
CA SER A 621 18.07 14.30 -17.78
C SER A 621 18.46 13.44 -18.98
N ASN A 622 18.74 12.18 -18.77
CA ASN A 622 19.17 11.27 -19.85
C ASN A 622 18.00 10.74 -20.70
N VAL A 623 16.85 11.28 -20.51
CA VAL A 623 15.61 10.75 -21.03
C VAL A 623 15.06 11.65 -22.12
N SER A 624 15.80 11.80 -23.22
CA SER A 624 15.13 12.28 -24.43
C SER A 624 14.11 11.22 -24.84
N GLY A 625 12.85 11.53 -24.61
CA GLY A 625 11.81 10.55 -24.82
C GLY A 625 11.27 9.87 -23.58
N ALA A 626 11.57 10.34 -22.41
CA ALA A 626 11.36 9.63 -21.17
C ALA A 626 10.00 9.75 -20.54
N VAL A 627 9.18 10.63 -21.00
CA VAL A 627 7.81 10.71 -20.54
C VAL A 627 6.91 10.72 -21.76
N SER A 628 6.07 9.72 -21.88
CA SER A 628 5.07 9.66 -22.93
C SER A 628 3.72 9.31 -22.32
N TYR A 629 2.66 9.75 -22.97
CA TYR A 629 1.32 9.25 -22.73
C TYR A 629 0.50 9.29 -24.01
N SER A 630 -0.40 8.31 -24.16
CA SER A 630 -1.31 8.26 -25.28
C SER A 630 -2.44 9.25 -25.07
N MET A 631 -2.71 10.05 -26.05
CA MET A 631 -3.85 10.96 -26.01
C MET A 631 -5.16 10.19 -26.14
N PRO A 632 -6.20 10.50 -25.35
CA PRO A 632 -7.51 9.89 -25.51
C PRO A 632 -8.07 10.12 -26.92
N SER A 633 -8.92 9.19 -27.37
CA SER A 633 -9.62 9.36 -28.65
C SER A 633 -10.50 10.63 -28.59
N GLY A 634 -10.35 11.52 -29.55
CA GLY A 634 -11.03 12.82 -29.57
C GLY A 634 -10.15 13.99 -29.10
N PHE A 635 -9.01 13.74 -28.59
CA PHE A 635 -8.00 14.75 -28.32
C PHE A 635 -7.34 15.18 -29.62
N VAL A 636 -7.26 16.47 -29.90
CA VAL A 636 -6.68 16.97 -31.15
C VAL A 636 -5.16 16.90 -31.05
N ALA A 637 -4.55 16.04 -31.86
CA ALA A 637 -3.09 15.97 -31.98
C ALA A 637 -2.55 17.35 -32.39
N GLY A 638 -1.60 17.86 -31.64
CA GLY A 638 -0.99 19.17 -31.84
C GLY A 638 -1.56 20.31 -30.97
N SER A 639 -2.58 20.09 -30.19
CA SER A 639 -2.93 20.98 -29.09
C SER A 639 -2.08 20.63 -27.88
N ASN A 640 -1.02 21.27 -27.70
CA ASN A 640 -0.19 21.56 -26.51
C ASN A 640 -0.23 20.65 -25.26
N SER A 641 -0.59 19.39 -25.35
CA SER A 641 -1.05 18.62 -24.22
C SER A 641 -0.20 17.40 -24.00
N CYS A 642 1.05 17.54 -23.82
CA CYS A 642 1.82 16.34 -23.88
C CYS A 642 2.49 15.94 -22.59
N PHE A 643 2.89 16.84 -21.75
CA PHE A 643 3.77 16.47 -20.67
C PHE A 643 3.60 17.38 -19.48
N GLN A 644 3.37 16.76 -18.36
CA GLN A 644 3.46 17.44 -17.10
C GLN A 644 4.54 16.81 -16.26
N ALA A 645 5.60 17.54 -16.01
CA ALA A 645 6.64 17.10 -15.12
C ALA A 645 6.20 17.19 -13.67
N LEU A 646 5.43 18.24 -13.36
CA LEU A 646 4.94 18.52 -12.02
C LEU A 646 3.43 18.80 -12.08
N VAL A 647 2.68 18.02 -11.32
CA VAL A 647 1.25 18.23 -11.06
C VAL A 647 1.03 18.43 -9.57
N MET A 648 0.40 19.51 -9.17
CA MET A 648 0.03 19.78 -7.79
C MET A 648 -1.44 20.22 -7.73
N GLN A 649 -2.31 19.24 -7.57
CA GLN A 649 -3.74 19.45 -7.42
C GLN A 649 -4.11 19.39 -5.95
N GLY A 650 -4.33 20.53 -5.33
CA GLY A 650 -4.89 20.63 -3.98
C GLY A 650 -6.39 20.31 -3.96
N SER A 651 -6.92 20.04 -2.77
CA SER A 651 -8.36 19.85 -2.58
C SER A 651 -9.14 21.08 -2.98
N GLU A 652 -10.27 20.90 -3.67
CA GLU A 652 -11.11 21.99 -4.17
C GLU A 652 -12.53 21.89 -3.60
N ALA A 653 -13.00 22.94 -2.94
CA ALA A 653 -14.33 22.96 -2.34
C ALA A 653 -15.46 22.90 -3.39
N VAL A 654 -15.19 23.33 -4.62
CA VAL A 654 -16.17 23.32 -5.70
C VAL A 654 -16.50 21.90 -6.19
N ASP A 655 -15.59 20.96 -6.01
CA ASP A 655 -15.79 19.57 -6.37
C ASP A 655 -16.68 18.81 -5.38
N TYR A 656 -17.09 19.50 -4.30
CA TYR A 656 -17.90 18.92 -3.28
C TYR A 656 -19.39 18.83 -3.64
N ASN A 657 -19.84 17.64 -3.88
CA ASN A 657 -21.26 17.32 -4.06
C ASN A 657 -21.87 16.62 -2.82
N GLY A 658 -21.13 16.59 -1.73
CA GLY A 658 -21.52 15.86 -0.54
C GLY A 658 -22.61 16.59 0.27
N PRO A 659 -23.20 15.87 1.22
CA PRO A 659 -24.32 16.36 2.03
C PRO A 659 -23.90 17.20 3.23
N LEU A 660 -22.61 17.18 3.60
CA LEU A 660 -22.10 17.97 4.73
C LEU A 660 -21.88 19.42 4.32
N PRO A 661 -21.80 20.37 5.25
CA PRO A 661 -21.36 21.73 4.94
C PRO A 661 -20.00 21.70 4.23
N VAL A 662 -19.81 22.59 3.26
CA VAL A 662 -18.55 22.70 2.54
C VAL A 662 -17.41 22.91 3.55
N PRO A 663 -16.40 22.04 3.58
CA PRO A 663 -15.30 22.17 4.53
C PRO A 663 -14.37 23.30 4.12
N THR A 664 -13.63 23.80 5.08
CA THR A 664 -12.49 24.66 4.78
C THR A 664 -11.36 23.77 4.23
N VAL A 665 -10.96 24.03 3.00
CA VAL A 665 -9.81 23.36 2.36
C VAL A 665 -8.56 24.23 2.53
N SER A 666 -7.45 23.59 2.91
CA SER A 666 -6.15 24.26 2.94
C SER A 666 -5.41 24.02 1.64
N PRO A 667 -4.72 25.03 1.08
CA PRO A 667 -3.86 24.81 -0.07
C PRO A 667 -2.68 23.88 0.29
N ILE A 668 -2.15 23.16 -0.69
CA ILE A 668 -0.84 22.53 -0.56
C ILE A 668 0.16 23.66 -0.31
N SER A 669 0.99 23.56 0.73
CA SER A 669 1.90 24.65 1.13
C SER A 669 3.25 24.13 1.61
N GLY A 670 4.24 25.04 1.68
CA GLY A 670 5.56 24.71 2.22
C GLY A 670 6.27 23.59 1.44
N VAL A 671 6.09 23.54 0.12
CA VAL A 671 6.81 22.61 -0.74
C VAL A 671 7.97 23.31 -1.41
N THR A 672 9.15 22.72 -1.32
CA THR A 672 10.37 23.16 -2.01
C THR A 672 10.84 22.06 -2.94
N ILE A 673 11.05 22.41 -4.20
CA ILE A 673 11.64 21.53 -5.22
C ILE A 673 12.90 22.22 -5.75
N SER A 674 14.07 21.59 -5.62
CA SER A 674 15.31 22.23 -5.98
C SER A 674 16.33 21.31 -6.63
N ASN A 675 17.18 21.89 -7.50
CA ASN A 675 18.24 21.17 -8.20
C ASN A 675 17.74 19.91 -8.93
N CYS A 676 16.62 20.03 -9.61
CA CYS A 676 15.96 18.93 -10.31
C CYS A 676 16.04 19.11 -11.83
N ASN A 677 16.24 18.01 -12.55
CA ASN A 677 15.99 17.94 -13.98
C ASN A 677 14.90 16.90 -14.23
N LEU A 678 13.72 17.38 -14.56
CA LEU A 678 12.54 16.55 -14.73
C LEU A 678 12.34 16.05 -16.16
N GLY A 679 13.40 16.16 -17.00
CA GLY A 679 13.44 15.60 -18.33
C GLY A 679 12.71 16.42 -19.39
N SER A 680 12.50 15.78 -20.52
CA SER A 680 11.83 16.37 -21.68
C SER A 680 10.71 15.46 -22.16
N PRO A 681 9.58 16.01 -22.62
CA PRO A 681 8.47 15.22 -23.10
C PRO A 681 8.78 14.48 -24.40
N VAL A 682 8.24 13.29 -24.55
CA VAL A 682 8.06 12.65 -25.85
C VAL A 682 6.60 12.76 -26.24
N CYS A 683 6.31 13.72 -27.08
CA CYS A 683 4.96 13.85 -27.61
C CYS A 683 5.00 14.47 -29.02
N THR A 684 3.94 14.25 -29.78
CA THR A 684 3.76 14.89 -31.06
C THR A 684 3.29 16.32 -30.85
N GLY A 685 4.19 17.29 -30.93
CA GLY A 685 3.90 18.72 -30.76
C GLY A 685 4.89 19.39 -29.80
N ALA A 686 4.94 20.71 -29.82
CA ALA A 686 5.80 21.47 -28.90
C ALA A 686 5.19 21.44 -27.50
N ALA A 687 5.97 21.03 -26.51
CA ALA A 687 5.55 21.12 -25.12
C ALA A 687 5.40 22.59 -24.70
N PRO A 688 4.30 22.97 -24.03
CA PRO A 688 4.20 24.29 -23.44
C PRO A 688 5.29 24.48 -22.38
N THR A 689 5.82 25.68 -22.28
CA THR A 689 6.90 26.00 -21.35
C THR A 689 6.46 26.77 -20.12
N THR A 690 5.19 27.18 -20.10
CA THR A 690 4.62 28.00 -19.02
C THR A 690 3.79 27.17 -18.06
N PRO A 691 3.84 27.44 -16.74
CA PRO A 691 2.93 26.85 -15.78
C PRO A 691 1.47 27.15 -16.12
N SER A 692 0.59 26.19 -15.87
CA SER A 692 -0.85 26.34 -15.99
C SER A 692 -1.50 26.29 -14.60
N THR A 693 -2.42 27.22 -14.36
CA THR A 693 -3.19 27.31 -13.10
C THR A 693 -4.70 27.19 -13.36
N SER A 694 -5.09 26.87 -14.56
CA SER A 694 -6.48 26.79 -14.96
C SER A 694 -6.77 25.52 -15.73
N ALA A 695 -7.87 24.87 -15.41
CA ALA A 695 -8.37 23.68 -16.10
C ALA A 695 -8.69 23.96 -17.58
N SER A 696 -9.01 25.19 -17.94
CA SER A 696 -9.31 25.59 -19.33
C SER A 696 -8.09 26.02 -20.14
N ALA A 697 -6.92 26.16 -19.50
CA ALA A 697 -5.68 26.50 -20.20
C ALA A 697 -5.05 25.27 -20.84
N ALA A 698 -4.29 25.48 -21.90
CA ALA A 698 -3.44 24.41 -22.44
C ALA A 698 -2.45 23.93 -21.36
N PRO A 699 -2.28 22.62 -21.16
CA PRO A 699 -1.40 22.13 -20.09
C PRO A 699 0.05 22.53 -20.38
N GLY A 700 0.62 23.26 -19.44
CA GLY A 700 2.05 23.48 -19.38
C GLY A 700 2.78 22.25 -18.81
N PRO A 701 4.11 22.30 -18.71
CA PRO A 701 4.88 21.24 -18.06
C PRO A 701 4.68 21.22 -16.55
N ILE A 702 4.06 22.24 -15.99
CA ILE A 702 3.68 22.40 -14.59
C ILE A 702 2.20 22.76 -14.53
N PHE A 703 1.44 21.98 -13.76
CA PHE A 703 0.06 22.29 -13.40
C PHE A 703 -0.05 22.47 -11.89
N VAL A 704 -0.70 23.54 -11.44
CA VAL A 704 -0.98 23.81 -10.04
C VAL A 704 -2.41 24.31 -9.85
N SER A 705 -3.09 23.81 -8.82
CA SER A 705 -4.41 24.27 -8.39
C SER A 705 -4.49 24.17 -6.85
N ASN A 706 -5.06 25.16 -6.20
CA ASN A 706 -5.13 25.30 -4.74
C ASN A 706 -3.78 25.01 -4.05
N VAL A 707 -2.78 25.79 -4.40
CA VAL A 707 -1.42 25.73 -3.84
C VAL A 707 -0.97 27.11 -3.38
N SER A 708 -0.12 27.18 -2.36
CA SER A 708 0.40 28.42 -1.82
C SER A 708 1.89 28.35 -1.51
N GLY A 709 2.66 29.21 -2.17
CA GLY A 709 4.08 29.36 -1.86
C GLY A 709 4.95 28.14 -2.19
N ILE A 710 4.69 27.49 -3.32
CA ILE A 710 5.52 26.34 -3.79
C ILE A 710 6.81 26.91 -4.40
N ALA A 711 7.94 26.66 -3.77
CA ALA A 711 9.22 27.19 -4.19
C ALA A 711 9.91 26.25 -5.18
N LEU A 712 10.21 26.74 -6.38
CA LEU A 712 11.06 26.09 -7.38
C LEU A 712 12.41 26.80 -7.44
N SER A 713 13.50 26.07 -7.30
CA SER A 713 14.87 26.61 -7.39
C SER A 713 15.74 25.70 -8.25
N ASN A 714 16.22 26.19 -9.39
CA ASN A 714 17.01 25.41 -10.32
C ASN A 714 16.30 24.11 -10.75
N VAL A 715 15.03 24.22 -11.17
CA VAL A 715 14.24 23.09 -11.69
C VAL A 715 14.22 23.21 -13.21
N VAL A 716 14.79 22.23 -13.89
CA VAL A 716 14.86 22.18 -15.36
C VAL A 716 13.78 21.25 -15.90
N ILE A 717 12.98 21.73 -16.84
CA ILE A 717 11.97 20.95 -17.54
C ILE A 717 12.03 21.29 -19.02
N ALA A 718 12.24 20.33 -19.87
CA ALA A 718 12.36 20.53 -21.33
C ALA A 718 13.34 21.64 -21.70
N GLY A 719 14.48 21.72 -21.00
CA GLY A 719 15.51 22.73 -21.22
C GLY A 719 15.23 24.12 -20.62
N THR A 720 14.03 24.35 -20.06
CA THR A 720 13.68 25.60 -19.38
C THR A 720 13.96 25.49 -17.88
N THR A 721 14.69 26.47 -17.32
CA THR A 721 14.98 26.53 -15.88
C THR A 721 13.94 27.38 -15.15
N TYR A 722 13.33 26.82 -14.14
CA TYR A 722 12.36 27.49 -13.27
C TYR A 722 13.03 27.86 -11.94
N ASN A 723 13.00 29.18 -11.64
CA ASN A 723 13.37 29.76 -10.36
C ASN A 723 12.20 30.69 -9.96
N THR A 724 11.20 30.15 -9.32
CA THR A 724 9.95 30.89 -9.08
C THR A 724 9.19 30.32 -7.89
N THR A 725 8.23 31.08 -7.41
CA THR A 725 7.26 30.63 -6.40
C THR A 725 5.88 30.56 -7.04
N LEU A 726 5.23 29.41 -6.91
CA LEU A 726 3.92 29.16 -7.49
C LEU A 726 2.85 29.33 -6.41
N THR A 727 1.79 30.02 -6.77
CA THR A 727 0.56 30.15 -5.98
C THR A 727 -0.62 30.13 -6.94
N ALA A 728 -1.61 29.32 -6.64
CA ALA A 728 -2.85 29.24 -7.40
C ALA A 728 -4.02 29.05 -6.46
N SER A 729 -5.09 29.78 -6.69
CA SER A 729 -6.37 29.56 -6.00
C SER A 729 -6.97 28.22 -6.43
N ALA A 730 -7.92 27.71 -5.66
CA ALA A 730 -8.83 26.67 -6.10
C ALA A 730 -9.59 27.17 -7.35
N THR A 731 -9.77 26.31 -8.34
CA THR A 731 -10.47 26.61 -9.60
C THR A 731 -11.96 26.29 -9.50
#